data_5a5875829b8ec185cbca0b0f55e24a48
#
_entry.id   5a5875829b8ec185cbca0b0f55e24a48
#
_cell.length_a   1.000
_cell.length_b   1.000
_cell.length_c   1.000
_cell.angle_alpha   90.00
_cell.angle_beta   90.00
_cell.angle_gamma   90.00
#
_symmetry.space_group_name_H-M   'P 1'
#
loop_
_entity.id
_entity.type
_entity.pdbx_description
1 polymer ?
#
loop_
_entity_poly.entity_id
_entity_poly.type
_entity_poly.pdbx_seq_one_letter_code
_entity_poly.pdbx_strand_id
1 'polypeptide(L)'
;MKKNCFKKTNLKRYIALILVFALTFQTGIKYTNANESQETQVHTAYKVRDMYNMAIPIRFDGEDEYLNEKVTETNDITNIELIDNTYNKSEYSVREYYRAVSNQTLNLRTVYLTENDNKFTSIKLAHTRGYYSPKTDENPEGYTTDKEYRRLELLRDWSDKVQEAVNNGAKLRNMAGDEIGLDKLDSDNDGYIDAITVLFTPTDAKYASSWDGGTIPLWAYHTINNRITIKTAKGTLTSNRYNQAPIQNDPVSIYKEAGSDIYFVNNKTLIHEMGHIFGLLDLYTASGKSEPVCFMSAMAKALSPVVQFMTSREREAVGWLDADNITPITKAGEYTLPPTKDKRQDGTVAYTLELPNNHKLYLEYRYVDDREINRFDLNAQNRKIYNLLGNYVSANGLNKSGLLVCDSDMSVRFPKNLSGVTQLSAIGGQYNTRIDAPMSVGEDITYGGYKISVTELTKEKITFNVSGKEIDGEQPTEQPENIGKPTANGVTLLAPSEVGGNLQMTAARGSQIQFLAQINGKKISDGDIRWNVSGETAADTEIDYETGLLKIGAFESPTSVLKVVGKSEKNDEKTITINVNVKLGTKTYSVTYLPGNDVVGSVESISKLQDISLNLKAALYTKTGYTQTGWSLSEGGEKTYDLNGEYKENEAIKLYPYWSKSEKPTETASAKPSQTEKPTETASAKPGST
;
A
#
# COMPACT_ATOMS: atom_id res chain seq x y z
N MET A 1 23.07 60.07 40.04
CA MET A 1 24.25 59.50 39.42
C MET A 1 24.65 58.24 40.16
N LYS A 2 24.29 57.03 39.66
CA LYS A 2 24.90 55.75 40.05
C LYS A 2 25.06 54.93 38.80
N LYS A 3 26.31 54.65 38.42
CA LYS A 3 26.71 53.80 37.28
C LYS A 3 26.50 52.35 37.69
N ASN A 4 25.73 51.59 36.91
CA ASN A 4 25.63 50.17 37.03
C ASN A 4 26.81 49.48 36.35
N CYS A 5 27.64 48.83 37.16
CA CYS A 5 28.75 47.99 36.74
C CYS A 5 28.19 46.56 36.54
N PHE A 6 27.94 46.14 35.30
CA PHE A 6 27.57 44.77 34.99
C PHE A 6 28.83 43.89 34.93
N LYS A 7 28.83 42.88 35.77
CA LYS A 7 29.96 42.00 36.06
C LYS A 7 30.31 41.08 34.86
N LYS A 8 31.54 41.18 34.44
CA LYS A 8 32.24 40.27 33.46
C LYS A 8 32.52 38.84 33.99
N THR A 9 31.77 38.33 34.96
CA THR A 9 32.11 37.06 35.63
C THR A 9 31.39 35.82 35.12
N ASN A 10 30.38 35.96 34.26
CA ASN A 10 29.61 34.79 33.81
C ASN A 10 30.07 34.21 32.47
N LEU A 11 30.82 34.94 31.64
CA LEU A 11 31.30 34.44 30.34
C LEU A 11 32.46 33.44 30.48
N LYS A 12 33.31 33.58 31.53
CA LYS A 12 34.41 32.64 31.77
C LYS A 12 33.97 31.30 32.36
N ARG A 13 32.81 31.18 32.98
CA ARG A 13 32.26 29.92 33.48
C ARG A 13 31.63 29.07 32.38
N TYR A 14 31.07 29.68 31.36
CA TYR A 14 30.52 28.95 30.21
C TYR A 14 31.60 28.38 29.27
N ILE A 15 32.71 29.10 29.12
CA ILE A 15 33.86 28.60 28.30
C ILE A 15 34.59 27.48 29.01
N ALA A 16 34.65 27.48 30.36
CA ALA A 16 35.24 26.37 31.12
C ALA A 16 34.41 25.10 31.12
N LEU A 17 33.07 25.19 30.98
CA LEU A 17 32.19 24.01 30.88
C LEU A 17 32.26 23.34 29.51
N ILE A 18 32.45 24.10 28.44
CA ILE A 18 32.60 23.56 27.07
C ILE A 18 33.96 22.90 26.87
N LEU A 19 35.02 23.38 27.53
CA LEU A 19 36.37 22.77 27.47
C LEU A 19 36.52 21.50 28.32
N VAL A 20 35.71 21.30 29.36
CA VAL A 20 35.69 20.07 30.16
C VAL A 20 34.96 18.93 29.42
N PHE A 21 33.98 19.25 28.57
CA PHE A 21 33.28 18.24 27.74
C PHE A 21 34.10 17.80 26.51
N ALA A 22 35.09 18.57 26.07
CA ALA A 22 35.95 18.22 24.93
C ALA A 22 37.22 17.42 25.33
N LEU A 23 37.54 17.31 26.62
CA LEU A 23 38.76 16.64 27.11
C LEU A 23 38.57 15.28 27.74
N THR A 24 37.30 14.80 27.82
CA THR A 24 37.00 13.43 28.36
C THR A 24 36.86 12.35 27.30
N PHE A 25 37.16 12.65 26.04
CA PHE A 25 37.11 11.66 24.94
C PHE A 25 38.50 11.13 24.48
N GLN A 26 39.53 11.35 25.25
CA GLN A 26 40.87 10.88 24.90
C GLN A 26 41.65 10.22 26.07
N THR A 27 41.00 9.32 26.79
CA THR A 27 41.75 8.35 27.59
C THR A 27 41.15 6.96 27.39
N GLY A 28 41.83 6.16 26.57
CA GLY A 28 41.52 4.77 26.35
C GLY A 28 41.64 3.96 27.64
N ILE A 29 40.55 3.34 28.05
CA ILE A 29 40.61 2.27 29.05
C ILE A 29 40.69 0.95 28.26
N LYS A 30 41.84 0.27 28.35
CA LYS A 30 42.00 -1.11 27.95
C LYS A 30 41.23 -2.00 28.93
N TYR A 31 40.18 -2.65 28.46
CA TYR A 31 39.63 -3.81 29.12
C TYR A 31 40.18 -5.08 28.48
N THR A 32 40.69 -5.93 29.30
CA THR A 32 41.24 -7.25 28.98
C THR A 32 40.10 -8.20 28.60
N ASN A 33 40.41 -9.02 27.60
CA ASN A 33 39.56 -10.06 27.02
C ASN A 33 38.98 -11.02 28.06
N ALA A 34 37.65 -11.20 28.02
CA ALA A 34 37.02 -12.46 28.32
C ALA A 34 36.30 -12.90 27.03
N ASN A 35 36.66 -14.08 26.54
CA ASN A 35 36.11 -14.72 25.36
C ASN A 35 34.62 -15.02 25.60
N GLU A 36 33.73 -14.35 24.91
CA GLU A 36 32.43 -14.85 24.48
C GLU A 36 32.28 -14.53 23.00
N SER A 37 32.15 -15.58 22.22
CA SER A 37 31.86 -15.54 20.80
C SER A 37 30.47 -14.93 20.60
N GLN A 38 30.38 -13.60 20.46
CA GLN A 38 29.22 -12.95 19.89
C GLN A 38 29.32 -13.07 18.37
N GLU A 39 28.49 -13.91 17.78
CA GLU A 39 28.14 -13.79 16.38
C GLU A 39 27.63 -12.38 16.14
N THR A 40 28.42 -11.56 15.48
CA THR A 40 28.02 -10.28 14.97
C THR A 40 27.04 -10.55 13.85
N GLN A 41 25.73 -10.57 14.15
CA GLN A 41 24.71 -10.43 13.12
C GLN A 41 24.97 -9.10 12.42
N VAL A 42 25.42 -9.19 11.18
CA VAL A 42 25.50 -8.06 10.27
C VAL A 42 24.05 -7.66 9.97
N HIS A 43 23.52 -6.73 10.74
CA HIS A 43 22.26 -6.07 10.39
C HIS A 43 22.46 -5.39 9.04
N THR A 44 21.94 -5.97 8.00
CA THR A 44 21.77 -5.29 6.72
C THR A 44 20.94 -4.05 7.00
N ALA A 45 21.55 -2.87 6.77
CA ALA A 45 20.85 -1.61 6.94
C ALA A 45 19.57 -1.65 6.09
N TYR A 46 18.40 -1.64 6.74
CA TYR A 46 17.14 -1.66 6.02
C TYR A 46 16.99 -0.39 5.20
N LYS A 47 16.43 -0.54 4.00
CA LYS A 47 16.26 0.57 3.07
C LYS A 47 14.99 1.35 3.41
N VAL A 48 15.14 2.60 3.79
CA VAL A 48 13.99 3.53 3.90
C VAL A 48 13.60 4.00 2.50
N ARG A 49 12.32 3.85 2.14
CA ARG A 49 11.74 4.42 0.94
C ARG A 49 11.34 5.87 1.24
N ASP A 50 11.99 6.84 0.58
CA ASP A 50 11.52 8.22 0.53
C ASP A 50 10.44 8.32 -0.56
N MET A 51 9.21 8.63 -0.18
CA MET A 51 8.06 8.76 -1.05
C MET A 51 7.48 10.16 -0.94
N TYR A 52 7.08 10.74 -2.08
CA TYR A 52 6.51 12.08 -2.11
C TYR A 52 5.03 12.04 -2.50
N ASN A 53 4.20 12.66 -1.66
CA ASN A 53 2.82 12.96 -1.97
C ASN A 53 2.73 14.37 -2.56
N MET A 54 2.28 14.49 -3.80
CA MET A 54 2.02 15.77 -4.45
C MET A 54 0.67 16.31 -3.97
N ALA A 55 0.69 17.28 -3.06
CA ALA A 55 -0.50 17.98 -2.63
C ALA A 55 -0.88 19.10 -3.62
N ILE A 56 -2.12 19.12 -4.01
CA ILE A 56 -2.70 20.06 -4.97
C ILE A 56 -3.85 20.79 -4.29
N PRO A 57 -3.59 21.91 -3.63
CA PRO A 57 -4.66 22.77 -3.13
C PRO A 57 -5.45 23.36 -4.29
N ILE A 58 -6.77 23.24 -4.25
CA ILE A 58 -7.68 23.83 -5.25
C ILE A 58 -8.65 24.79 -4.58
N ARG A 59 -9.15 25.75 -5.35
CA ARG A 59 -10.31 26.58 -5.03
C ARG A 59 -11.25 26.64 -6.22
N PHE A 60 -12.51 26.87 -5.94
CA PHE A 60 -13.53 26.96 -6.97
C PHE A 60 -13.65 28.38 -7.52
N ASP A 61 -14.26 28.53 -8.70
CA ASP A 61 -14.52 29.86 -9.25
C ASP A 61 -15.37 30.68 -8.29
N GLY A 62 -15.06 31.98 -8.17
CA GLY A 62 -15.70 32.88 -7.21
C GLY A 62 -15.14 32.80 -5.78
N GLU A 63 -14.22 31.89 -5.47
CA GLU A 63 -13.55 31.81 -4.18
C GLU A 63 -12.21 32.54 -4.22
N ASP A 64 -11.86 33.21 -3.12
CA ASP A 64 -10.58 33.85 -2.94
C ASP A 64 -9.45 32.86 -2.61
N GLU A 65 -8.20 33.30 -2.75
CA GLU A 65 -7.04 32.51 -2.34
C GLU A 65 -6.98 32.37 -0.81
N TYR A 66 -6.99 31.16 -0.31
CA TYR A 66 -7.10 30.88 1.12
C TYR A 66 -5.80 30.42 1.79
N LEU A 67 -4.83 29.93 1.03
CA LEU A 67 -3.66 29.23 1.63
C LEU A 67 -2.84 30.12 2.55
N ASN A 68 -2.70 31.41 2.21
CA ASN A 68 -1.88 32.35 2.97
C ASN A 68 -2.70 33.17 3.97
N GLU A 69 -3.99 32.89 4.08
CA GLU A 69 -4.84 33.52 5.08
C GLU A 69 -4.63 32.88 6.43
N LYS A 70 -4.76 33.70 7.49
CA LYS A 70 -4.74 33.19 8.87
C LYS A 70 -5.99 32.36 9.14
N VAL A 71 -5.80 31.25 9.84
CA VAL A 71 -6.89 30.39 10.24
C VAL A 71 -7.90 31.12 11.16
N THR A 72 -7.41 31.99 12.03
CA THR A 72 -8.23 32.89 12.87
C THR A 72 -7.53 34.23 13.05
N GLU A 73 -8.28 35.26 13.41
CA GLU A 73 -7.72 36.58 13.70
C GLU A 73 -6.77 36.59 14.92
N THR A 74 -6.93 35.64 15.83
CA THR A 74 -6.17 35.57 17.09
C THR A 74 -4.95 34.65 17.03
N ASN A 75 -4.75 33.94 15.92
CA ASN A 75 -3.63 33.03 15.74
C ASN A 75 -2.90 33.34 14.44
N ASP A 76 -1.57 33.35 14.47
CA ASP A 76 -0.75 33.71 13.33
C ASP A 76 -0.56 32.58 12.32
N ILE A 77 -1.06 31.34 12.60
CA ILE A 77 -0.94 30.21 11.69
C ILE A 77 -1.79 30.43 10.43
N THR A 78 -1.17 30.22 9.27
CA THR A 78 -1.85 30.27 7.98
C THR A 78 -2.43 28.88 7.60
N ASN A 79 -3.39 28.86 6.66
CA ASN A 79 -3.95 27.58 6.20
C ASN A 79 -2.90 26.65 5.59
N ILE A 80 -1.93 27.16 4.84
CA ILE A 80 -0.86 26.31 4.28
C ILE A 80 0.07 25.75 5.36
N GLU A 81 0.37 26.52 6.40
CA GLU A 81 1.13 26.02 7.55
C GLU A 81 0.36 24.96 8.33
N LEU A 82 -0.95 25.15 8.51
CA LEU A 82 -1.82 24.15 9.13
C LEU A 82 -1.87 22.84 8.32
N ILE A 83 -1.96 22.94 7.00
CA ILE A 83 -1.89 21.79 6.08
C ILE A 83 -0.54 21.08 6.24
N ASP A 84 0.57 21.82 6.20
CA ASP A 84 1.90 21.25 6.32
C ASP A 84 2.14 20.60 7.69
N ASN A 85 1.67 21.22 8.75
CA ASN A 85 1.73 20.65 10.08
C ASN A 85 0.97 19.31 10.14
N THR A 86 -0.19 19.25 9.51
CA THR A 86 -1.02 18.05 9.45
C THR A 86 -0.38 16.91 8.67
N TYR A 87 0.27 17.24 7.56
CA TYR A 87 0.91 16.24 6.72
C TYR A 87 2.34 15.87 7.13
N ASN A 88 3.15 16.83 7.58
CA ASN A 88 4.59 16.66 7.70
C ASN A 88 5.17 16.86 9.10
N LYS A 89 4.62 17.76 9.95
CA LYS A 89 5.35 18.26 11.14
C LYS A 89 4.78 17.78 12.48
N SER A 90 3.46 17.69 12.61
CA SER A 90 2.87 17.23 13.87
C SER A 90 3.33 15.82 14.20
N GLU A 91 3.47 15.50 15.48
CA GLU A 91 3.74 14.15 15.95
C GLU A 91 2.62 13.15 15.59
N TYR A 92 1.44 13.67 15.27
CA TYR A 92 0.31 12.91 14.73
C TYR A 92 0.09 13.15 13.24
N SER A 93 1.07 13.72 12.53
CA SER A 93 0.97 13.97 11.08
C SER A 93 0.78 12.69 10.27
N VAL A 94 0.28 12.84 9.06
CA VAL A 94 0.16 11.73 8.09
C VAL A 94 1.53 11.05 7.90
N ARG A 95 2.61 11.85 7.78
CA ARG A 95 3.98 11.35 7.68
C ARG A 95 4.39 10.49 8.86
N GLU A 96 4.22 10.98 10.09
CA GLU A 96 4.63 10.26 11.30
C GLU A 96 3.78 9.00 11.52
N TYR A 97 2.50 9.04 11.13
CA TYR A 97 1.66 7.86 11.16
C TYR A 97 2.19 6.76 10.23
N TYR A 98 2.42 7.08 8.96
CA TYR A 98 2.90 6.11 7.97
C TYR A 98 4.33 5.66 8.23
N ARG A 99 5.17 6.53 8.78
CA ARG A 99 6.49 6.15 9.28
C ARG A 99 6.40 5.10 10.39
N ALA A 100 5.49 5.29 11.34
CA ALA A 100 5.29 4.37 12.45
C ALA A 100 4.71 3.02 12.00
N VAL A 101 3.59 3.00 11.27
CA VAL A 101 2.94 1.75 10.84
C VAL A 101 3.77 0.96 9.83
N SER A 102 4.64 1.60 9.06
CA SER A 102 5.57 0.95 8.13
C SER A 102 6.81 0.34 8.82
N ASN A 103 6.86 0.26 10.14
CA ASN A 103 8.04 -0.16 10.87
C ASN A 103 9.30 0.67 10.51
N GLN A 104 9.14 1.99 10.29
CA GLN A 104 10.16 2.95 9.90
C GLN A 104 10.78 2.72 8.51
N THR A 105 10.15 1.93 7.65
CA THR A 105 10.64 1.68 6.28
C THR A 105 10.12 2.69 5.25
N LEU A 106 9.13 3.52 5.61
CA LEU A 106 8.57 4.55 4.74
C LEU A 106 8.77 5.95 5.34
N ASN A 107 9.25 6.88 4.53
CA ASN A 107 9.31 8.30 4.83
C ASN A 107 8.46 9.07 3.81
N LEU A 108 7.16 9.19 4.11
CA LEU A 108 6.19 9.88 3.29
C LEU A 108 6.30 11.39 3.51
N ARG A 109 6.62 12.16 2.47
CA ARG A 109 6.72 13.62 2.52
C ARG A 109 5.67 14.25 1.62
N THR A 110 4.92 15.20 2.12
CA THR A 110 3.99 15.97 1.31
C THR A 110 4.65 17.25 0.84
N VAL A 111 4.55 17.50 -0.46
CA VAL A 111 5.08 18.66 -1.16
C VAL A 111 3.97 19.31 -1.99
N TYR A 112 4.10 20.59 -2.28
CA TYR A 112 3.02 21.39 -2.82
C TYR A 112 3.34 21.82 -4.25
N LEU A 113 2.41 21.58 -5.17
CA LEU A 113 2.48 22.14 -6.52
C LEU A 113 2.14 23.63 -6.44
N THR A 114 3.03 24.49 -6.94
CA THR A 114 2.85 25.93 -6.95
C THR A 114 3.32 26.54 -8.27
N GLU A 115 2.55 27.50 -8.77
CA GLU A 115 2.88 28.29 -9.96
C GLU A 115 3.81 29.45 -9.63
N ASN A 116 3.93 29.83 -8.36
CA ASN A 116 4.71 30.96 -7.87
C ASN A 116 5.96 30.53 -7.12
N ASP A 117 7.09 31.22 -7.38
CA ASP A 117 8.34 30.92 -6.70
C ASP A 117 8.36 31.37 -5.23
N ASN A 118 7.56 32.35 -4.86
CA ASN A 118 7.62 33.01 -3.56
C ASN A 118 6.35 32.89 -2.72
N LYS A 119 5.29 32.23 -3.22
CA LYS A 119 4.02 32.14 -2.53
C LYS A 119 3.25 30.88 -2.95
N PHE A 120 2.81 30.11 -1.97
CA PHE A 120 1.91 29.01 -2.24
C PHE A 120 0.54 29.55 -2.70
N THR A 121 0.02 29.02 -3.80
CA THR A 121 -1.27 29.39 -4.36
C THR A 121 -2.06 28.14 -4.69
N SER A 122 -3.38 28.18 -4.42
CA SER A 122 -4.27 27.11 -4.83
C SER A 122 -4.62 27.24 -6.31
N ILE A 123 -4.83 26.11 -6.97
CA ILE A 123 -5.24 26.06 -8.37
C ILE A 123 -6.72 26.41 -8.47
N LYS A 124 -7.05 27.47 -9.25
CA LYS A 124 -8.43 27.91 -9.45
C LYS A 124 -9.11 27.07 -10.53
N LEU A 125 -10.24 26.46 -10.19
CA LEU A 125 -11.06 25.71 -11.11
C LEU A 125 -11.93 26.62 -11.98
N ALA A 126 -12.50 26.04 -13.06
CA ALA A 126 -13.30 26.77 -14.02
C ALA A 126 -14.75 27.05 -13.55
N HIS A 127 -15.24 26.25 -12.60
CA HIS A 127 -16.63 26.34 -12.12
C HIS A 127 -16.68 26.59 -10.63
N THR A 128 -17.82 27.10 -10.17
CA THR A 128 -18.11 27.33 -8.76
C THR A 128 -18.24 26.01 -8.00
N ARG A 129 -18.13 26.06 -6.67
CA ARG A 129 -18.40 24.92 -5.79
C ARG A 129 -19.83 24.41 -5.95
N GLY A 130 -20.78 25.33 -6.14
CA GLY A 130 -22.20 25.01 -6.36
C GLY A 130 -22.43 24.16 -7.61
N TYR A 131 -21.69 24.42 -8.67
CA TYR A 131 -21.77 23.65 -9.90
C TYR A 131 -21.48 22.16 -9.70
N TYR A 132 -20.48 21.82 -8.87
CA TYR A 132 -20.12 20.43 -8.56
C TYR A 132 -20.93 19.82 -7.40
N SER A 133 -21.92 20.52 -6.91
CA SER A 133 -22.75 20.12 -5.78
C SER A 133 -24.20 19.87 -6.22
N PRO A 134 -25.00 19.12 -5.45
CA PRO A 134 -26.43 18.94 -5.76
C PRO A 134 -27.19 20.25 -5.84
N LYS A 135 -28.21 20.28 -6.71
CA LYS A 135 -29.14 21.39 -6.79
C LYS A 135 -30.07 21.42 -5.57
N THR A 136 -30.13 22.58 -4.93
CA THR A 136 -31.08 22.92 -3.86
C THR A 136 -31.69 24.27 -4.14
N ASP A 137 -32.63 24.73 -3.32
CA ASP A 137 -33.15 26.09 -3.41
C ASP A 137 -32.07 27.15 -3.20
N GLU A 138 -31.06 26.83 -2.37
CA GLU A 138 -29.92 27.68 -2.08
C GLU A 138 -28.77 27.52 -3.08
N ASN A 139 -28.79 26.46 -3.87
CA ASN A 139 -27.80 26.15 -4.91
C ASN A 139 -28.47 25.83 -6.26
N PRO A 140 -29.05 26.84 -6.97
CA PRO A 140 -29.79 26.62 -8.21
C PRO A 140 -28.93 26.14 -9.39
N GLU A 141 -27.62 26.34 -9.37
CA GLU A 141 -26.68 25.91 -10.41
C GLU A 141 -26.25 24.45 -10.30
N GLY A 142 -26.57 23.79 -9.19
CA GLY A 142 -26.17 22.41 -8.91
C GLY A 142 -26.80 21.38 -9.86
N TYR A 143 -26.29 20.16 -9.83
CA TYR A 143 -26.81 19.05 -10.63
C TYR A 143 -28.08 18.44 -10.01
N THR A 144 -28.95 17.88 -10.83
CA THR A 144 -30.32 17.51 -10.44
C THR A 144 -30.54 16.02 -10.25
N THR A 145 -29.66 15.18 -10.79
CA THR A 145 -29.77 13.71 -10.76
C THR A 145 -28.41 13.05 -10.73
N ASP A 146 -28.34 11.78 -10.30
CA ASP A 146 -27.13 10.95 -10.36
C ASP A 146 -26.53 10.87 -11.76
N LYS A 147 -27.34 11.02 -12.82
CA LYS A 147 -26.86 11.01 -14.20
C LYS A 147 -26.09 12.27 -14.56
N GLU A 148 -26.37 13.36 -13.88
CA GLU A 148 -25.67 14.63 -14.02
C GLU A 148 -24.54 14.79 -13.00
N TYR A 149 -24.24 13.74 -12.23
CA TYR A 149 -23.23 13.79 -11.19
C TYR A 149 -21.89 14.27 -11.75
N ARG A 150 -21.51 15.51 -11.40
CA ARG A 150 -20.39 16.24 -12.01
C ARG A 150 -19.03 15.90 -11.38
N ARG A 151 -18.94 14.78 -10.67
CA ARG A 151 -17.68 14.31 -10.09
C ARG A 151 -16.61 14.04 -11.14
N LEU A 152 -16.98 13.47 -12.29
CA LEU A 152 -16.03 13.23 -13.38
C LEU A 152 -15.59 14.53 -14.05
N GLU A 153 -16.44 15.55 -14.06
CA GLU A 153 -16.09 16.88 -14.54
C GLU A 153 -15.11 17.55 -13.59
N LEU A 154 -15.38 17.50 -12.28
CA LEU A 154 -14.45 17.98 -11.26
C LEU A 154 -13.05 17.32 -11.43
N LEU A 155 -13.04 15.99 -11.63
CA LEU A 155 -11.79 15.23 -11.87
C LEU A 155 -11.06 15.77 -13.12
N ARG A 156 -11.77 16.03 -14.20
CA ARG A 156 -11.17 16.57 -15.43
C ARG A 156 -10.66 17.98 -15.22
N ASP A 157 -11.47 18.83 -14.64
CA ASP A 157 -11.15 20.25 -14.46
C ASP A 157 -9.87 20.45 -13.62
N TRP A 158 -9.78 19.80 -12.46
CA TRP A 158 -8.56 19.95 -11.67
C TRP A 158 -7.35 19.29 -12.36
N SER A 159 -7.53 18.16 -13.04
CA SER A 159 -6.43 17.49 -13.75
C SER A 159 -5.92 18.32 -14.92
N ASP A 160 -6.83 18.90 -15.69
CA ASP A 160 -6.49 19.74 -16.84
C ASP A 160 -5.77 21.03 -16.37
N LYS A 161 -6.22 21.61 -15.24
CA LYS A 161 -5.57 22.77 -14.62
C LYS A 161 -4.18 22.44 -14.06
N VAL A 162 -4.02 21.29 -13.43
CA VAL A 162 -2.70 20.80 -12.97
C VAL A 162 -1.77 20.58 -14.16
N GLN A 163 -2.26 19.95 -15.22
CA GLN A 163 -1.47 19.74 -16.44
C GLN A 163 -1.06 21.08 -17.10
N GLU A 164 -1.97 22.06 -17.12
CA GLU A 164 -1.67 23.42 -17.58
C GLU A 164 -0.57 24.06 -16.72
N ALA A 165 -0.69 24.01 -15.40
CA ALA A 165 0.29 24.54 -14.47
C ALA A 165 1.66 23.89 -14.66
N VAL A 166 1.73 22.56 -14.76
CA VAL A 166 2.98 21.83 -15.01
C VAL A 166 3.61 22.22 -16.35
N ASN A 167 2.82 22.35 -17.41
CA ASN A 167 3.29 22.78 -18.73
C ASN A 167 3.83 24.21 -18.72
N ASN A 168 3.29 25.08 -17.86
CA ASN A 168 3.70 26.45 -17.65
C ASN A 168 4.88 26.58 -16.66
N GLY A 169 5.42 25.47 -16.17
CA GLY A 169 6.61 25.45 -15.33
C GLY A 169 6.36 25.52 -13.84
N ALA A 170 5.16 25.17 -13.38
CA ALA A 170 4.87 24.99 -11.95
C ALA A 170 5.89 24.07 -11.28
N LYS A 171 6.22 24.35 -10.05
CA LYS A 171 7.25 23.67 -9.25
C LYS A 171 6.64 22.92 -8.08
N LEU A 172 7.29 21.83 -7.70
CA LEU A 172 7.06 21.23 -6.40
C LEU A 172 7.96 21.88 -5.36
N ARG A 173 7.37 22.28 -4.23
CA ARG A 173 8.12 22.90 -3.13
C ARG A 173 7.69 22.32 -1.78
N ASN A 174 8.65 22.22 -0.87
CA ASN A 174 8.35 22.03 0.55
C ASN A 174 8.06 23.39 1.21
N MET A 175 7.65 23.38 2.48
CA MET A 175 7.37 24.62 3.23
C MET A 175 8.61 25.48 3.53
N ALA A 176 9.82 24.96 3.38
CA ALA A 176 11.05 25.77 3.44
C ALA A 176 11.33 26.53 2.15
N GLY A 177 10.54 26.29 1.09
CA GLY A 177 10.71 26.88 -0.23
C GLY A 177 11.66 26.11 -1.14
N ASP A 178 12.23 25.00 -0.68
CA ASP A 178 13.12 24.18 -1.49
C ASP A 178 12.34 23.53 -2.64
N GLU A 179 12.88 23.62 -3.86
CA GLU A 179 12.34 22.94 -5.02
C GLU A 179 12.65 21.44 -4.96
N ILE A 180 11.63 20.63 -5.14
CA ILE A 180 11.73 19.19 -5.20
C ILE A 180 11.63 18.76 -6.66
N GLY A 181 12.60 18.01 -7.15
CA GLY A 181 12.59 17.51 -8.52
C GLY A 181 11.35 16.66 -8.81
N LEU A 182 10.70 16.89 -9.94
CA LEU A 182 9.51 16.16 -10.35
C LEU A 182 9.76 14.64 -10.48
N ASP A 183 11.00 14.22 -10.72
CA ASP A 183 11.43 12.83 -10.76
C ASP A 183 11.37 12.11 -9.39
N LYS A 184 11.20 12.85 -8.30
CA LYS A 184 11.04 12.32 -6.95
C LYS A 184 9.63 11.83 -6.65
N LEU A 185 8.67 12.14 -7.52
CA LEU A 185 7.30 11.67 -7.40
C LEU A 185 7.13 10.17 -7.72
N ASP A 186 8.17 9.53 -8.23
CA ASP A 186 8.23 8.10 -8.55
C ASP A 186 9.40 7.49 -7.79
N SER A 187 9.12 6.96 -6.59
CA SER A 187 10.16 6.46 -5.69
C SER A 187 10.57 5.01 -5.96
N ASP A 188 9.77 4.26 -6.70
CA ASP A 188 10.05 2.86 -7.08
C ASP A 188 10.41 2.69 -8.57
N ASN A 189 10.39 3.80 -9.31
CA ASN A 189 10.73 3.91 -10.72
C ASN A 189 9.83 3.02 -11.62
N ASP A 190 8.52 3.01 -11.32
CA ASP A 190 7.53 2.28 -12.10
C ASP A 190 6.88 3.16 -13.21
N GLY A 191 7.23 4.44 -13.27
CA GLY A 191 6.72 5.43 -14.24
C GLY A 191 5.41 6.08 -13.83
N TYR A 192 4.94 5.81 -12.62
CA TYR A 192 3.74 6.44 -12.08
C TYR A 192 4.09 7.39 -10.92
N ILE A 193 3.22 8.39 -10.74
CA ILE A 193 3.28 9.25 -9.56
C ILE A 193 2.79 8.45 -8.36
N ASP A 194 3.61 8.30 -7.34
CA ASP A 194 3.34 7.50 -6.14
C ASP A 194 2.06 7.91 -5.41
N ALA A 195 1.87 9.21 -5.19
CA ALA A 195 0.71 9.74 -4.49
C ALA A 195 0.36 11.16 -4.92
N ILE A 196 -0.93 11.41 -5.07
CA ILE A 196 -1.52 12.73 -5.32
C ILE A 196 -2.63 12.95 -4.29
N THR A 197 -2.68 14.13 -3.70
CA THR A 197 -3.79 14.55 -2.83
C THR A 197 -4.33 15.91 -3.27
N VAL A 198 -5.60 15.94 -3.66
CA VAL A 198 -6.33 17.17 -4.00
C VAL A 198 -6.97 17.70 -2.72
N LEU A 199 -6.66 18.93 -2.35
CA LEU A 199 -7.08 19.57 -1.11
C LEU A 199 -7.96 20.79 -1.41
N PHE A 200 -9.01 20.97 -0.62
CA PHE A 200 -9.91 22.11 -0.71
C PHE A 200 -10.55 22.42 0.65
N THR A 201 -11.13 23.58 0.79
CA THR A 201 -11.87 23.97 2.00
C THR A 201 -13.18 23.18 2.10
N PRO A 202 -13.72 22.92 3.31
CA PRO A 202 -14.96 22.17 3.50
C PRO A 202 -16.13 22.79 2.73
N THR A 203 -17.08 21.95 2.33
CA THR A 203 -18.31 22.38 1.67
C THR A 203 -19.41 22.61 2.70
N ASP A 204 -20.11 23.74 2.61
CA ASP A 204 -21.20 24.07 3.49
C ASP A 204 -22.38 23.09 3.42
N ALA A 205 -23.07 22.89 4.54
CA ALA A 205 -24.27 22.05 4.60
C ALA A 205 -25.40 22.52 3.67
N LYS A 206 -25.40 23.79 3.26
CA LYS A 206 -26.38 24.33 2.28
C LYS A 206 -26.35 23.63 0.91
N TYR A 207 -25.24 22.95 0.59
CA TYR A 207 -25.09 22.17 -0.63
C TYR A 207 -25.53 20.70 -0.48
N ALA A 208 -25.88 20.25 0.72
CA ALA A 208 -26.42 18.92 0.93
C ALA A 208 -27.88 18.84 0.43
N SER A 209 -28.26 17.72 -0.19
CA SER A 209 -29.62 17.51 -0.67
C SER A 209 -30.24 16.23 -0.12
N SER A 210 -31.56 16.24 0.04
CA SER A 210 -32.31 15.07 0.53
C SER A 210 -32.27 13.89 -0.44
N TRP A 211 -32.17 14.15 -1.73
CA TRP A 211 -32.11 13.11 -2.76
C TRP A 211 -30.75 12.43 -2.86
N ASP A 212 -29.69 13.07 -2.37
CA ASP A 212 -28.35 12.52 -2.23
C ASP A 212 -28.10 12.00 -0.78
N GLY A 213 -29.17 11.60 -0.11
CA GLY A 213 -29.10 11.05 1.25
C GLY A 213 -28.71 12.06 2.32
N GLY A 214 -28.76 13.37 2.04
CA GLY A 214 -28.33 14.44 2.93
C GLY A 214 -26.81 14.49 3.12
N THR A 215 -26.06 13.82 2.26
CA THR A 215 -24.60 13.78 2.32
C THR A 215 -24.03 15.13 1.91
N ILE A 216 -23.05 15.64 2.65
CA ILE A 216 -22.31 16.84 2.25
C ILE A 216 -21.51 16.48 1.00
N PRO A 217 -21.71 17.21 -0.13
CA PRO A 217 -21.00 16.93 -1.37
C PRO A 217 -19.50 17.18 -1.22
N LEU A 218 -18.72 16.64 -2.15
CA LEU A 218 -17.26 16.76 -2.16
C LEU A 218 -16.59 16.18 -0.92
N TRP A 219 -17.05 15.00 -0.46
CA TRP A 219 -16.37 14.28 0.62
C TRP A 219 -15.02 13.72 0.17
N ALA A 220 -14.25 13.25 1.13
CA ALA A 220 -13.00 12.55 0.86
C ALA A 220 -13.23 11.20 0.18
N TYR A 221 -12.38 10.88 -0.79
CA TYR A 221 -12.36 9.56 -1.45
C TYR A 221 -11.04 9.32 -2.15
N HIS A 222 -10.79 8.06 -2.43
CA HIS A 222 -9.69 7.56 -3.26
C HIS A 222 -10.21 7.04 -4.60
N THR A 223 -9.47 7.29 -5.70
CA THR A 223 -9.78 6.70 -7.02
C THR A 223 -8.59 6.76 -7.96
N ILE A 224 -8.78 6.24 -9.19
CA ILE A 224 -7.77 6.24 -10.25
C ILE A 224 -7.95 7.47 -11.13
N ASN A 225 -6.84 8.11 -11.48
CA ASN A 225 -6.75 9.19 -12.45
C ASN A 225 -5.43 9.12 -13.21
N ASN A 226 -5.48 8.87 -14.50
CA ASN A 226 -4.31 8.79 -15.40
C ASN A 226 -4.21 9.98 -16.37
N ARG A 227 -4.75 11.15 -16.02
CA ARG A 227 -4.83 12.32 -16.90
C ARG A 227 -3.61 13.24 -16.83
N ILE A 228 -2.83 13.17 -15.76
CA ILE A 228 -1.66 14.04 -15.58
C ILE A 228 -0.43 13.31 -16.08
N THR A 229 0.35 14.00 -16.90
CA THR A 229 1.59 13.50 -17.46
C THR A 229 2.71 14.52 -17.23
N ILE A 230 3.77 14.11 -16.55
CA ILE A 230 4.91 14.96 -16.18
C ILE A 230 6.17 14.46 -16.87
N LYS A 231 6.81 15.32 -17.67
CA LYS A 231 8.12 15.03 -18.28
C LYS A 231 9.22 15.34 -17.27
N THR A 232 10.07 14.37 -17.00
CA THR A 232 11.25 14.50 -16.14
C THR A 232 12.52 14.13 -16.91
N ALA A 233 13.66 14.40 -16.32
CA ALA A 233 14.94 13.98 -16.89
C ALA A 233 15.12 12.44 -16.96
N LYS A 234 14.35 11.69 -16.15
CA LYS A 234 14.39 10.22 -16.11
C LYS A 234 13.33 9.55 -17.00
N GLY A 235 12.38 10.30 -17.51
CA GLY A 235 11.27 9.76 -18.29
C GLY A 235 9.97 10.52 -18.06
N THR A 236 8.89 9.96 -18.53
CA THR A 236 7.55 10.52 -18.34
C THR A 236 6.85 9.80 -17.20
N LEU A 237 6.36 10.55 -16.22
CA LEU A 237 5.52 10.06 -15.14
C LEU A 237 4.05 10.29 -15.50
N THR A 238 3.22 9.32 -15.19
CA THR A 238 1.76 9.42 -15.35
C THR A 238 1.09 9.32 -13.98
N SER A 239 0.05 10.12 -13.74
CA SER A 239 -0.78 9.92 -12.54
C SER A 239 -1.50 8.57 -12.61
N ASN A 240 -1.66 7.91 -11.47
CA ASN A 240 -2.36 6.63 -11.38
C ASN A 240 -3.49 6.74 -10.35
N ARG A 241 -3.14 7.05 -9.11
CA ARG A 241 -4.08 7.11 -7.98
C ARG A 241 -4.04 8.49 -7.35
N TYR A 242 -5.17 8.93 -6.85
CA TYR A 242 -5.24 10.16 -6.08
C TYR A 242 -6.26 10.07 -4.96
N ASN A 243 -6.03 10.86 -3.94
CA ASN A 243 -6.96 11.14 -2.87
C ASN A 243 -7.57 12.53 -3.07
N GLN A 244 -8.81 12.68 -2.68
CA GLN A 244 -9.46 13.98 -2.55
C GLN A 244 -9.89 14.14 -1.10
N ALA A 245 -9.60 15.28 -0.49
CA ALA A 245 -10.00 15.51 0.90
C ALA A 245 -10.23 16.99 1.22
N PRO A 246 -11.31 17.31 1.94
CA PRO A 246 -11.48 18.63 2.52
C PRO A 246 -10.55 18.81 3.73
N ILE A 247 -9.94 19.98 3.84
CA ILE A 247 -9.15 20.39 5.01
C ILE A 247 -10.08 21.16 5.95
N GLN A 248 -10.45 20.56 7.05
CA GLN A 248 -11.25 21.21 8.09
C GLN A 248 -10.41 22.29 8.77
N ASN A 249 -10.80 23.54 8.60
CA ASN A 249 -10.10 24.69 9.17
C ASN A 249 -10.95 25.46 10.21
N ASP A 250 -12.05 24.86 10.68
CA ASP A 250 -12.80 25.45 11.77
C ASP A 250 -12.05 25.27 13.12
N PRO A 251 -12.11 26.27 14.04
CA PRO A 251 -11.30 26.26 15.27
C PRO A 251 -11.53 25.08 16.22
N VAL A 252 -12.69 24.40 16.13
CA VAL A 252 -13.00 23.24 17.01
C VAL A 252 -12.43 21.93 16.43
N SER A 253 -12.10 21.92 15.14
CA SER A 253 -11.51 20.78 14.42
C SER A 253 -10.00 20.89 14.22
N ILE A 254 -9.38 21.92 14.81
CA ILE A 254 -7.92 22.12 14.81
C ILE A 254 -7.40 21.82 16.21
N TYR A 255 -6.38 20.99 16.28
CA TYR A 255 -5.89 20.39 17.52
C TYR A 255 -4.41 20.63 17.73
N LYS A 256 -3.98 20.63 18.99
CA LYS A 256 -2.58 20.48 19.39
C LYS A 256 -2.46 19.63 20.64
N GLU A 257 -1.32 19.03 20.84
CA GLU A 257 -0.99 18.36 22.10
C GLU A 257 -0.49 19.35 23.14
N ALA A 258 -0.71 19.05 24.40
CA ALA A 258 -0.19 19.85 25.51
C ALA A 258 1.34 19.99 25.41
N GLY A 259 1.83 21.24 25.50
CA GLY A 259 3.26 21.53 25.40
C GLY A 259 3.79 21.64 23.96
N SER A 260 2.95 21.41 22.96
CA SER A 260 3.27 21.65 21.54
C SER A 260 2.71 22.98 21.06
N ASP A 261 3.44 23.66 20.18
CA ASP A 261 2.96 24.84 19.45
C ASP A 261 2.50 24.47 18.03
N ILE A 262 2.55 23.15 17.67
CA ILE A 262 2.19 22.66 16.35
C ILE A 262 0.73 22.25 16.34
N TYR A 263 -0.08 22.99 15.60
CA TYR A 263 -1.48 22.70 15.36
C TYR A 263 -1.64 21.80 14.13
N PHE A 264 -2.62 20.91 14.17
CA PHE A 264 -3.00 20.02 13.06
C PHE A 264 -4.52 19.87 12.99
N VAL A 265 -5.07 19.57 11.83
CA VAL A 265 -6.50 19.26 11.67
C VAL A 265 -6.76 17.80 12.00
N ASN A 266 -8.04 17.45 12.18
CA ASN A 266 -8.47 16.06 12.26
C ASN A 266 -8.02 15.32 10.98
N ASN A 267 -6.99 14.52 11.11
CA ASN A 267 -6.35 13.83 9.98
C ASN A 267 -6.85 12.39 9.76
N LYS A 268 -7.88 11.98 10.48
CA LYS A 268 -8.47 10.64 10.36
C LYS A 268 -8.73 10.23 8.91
N THR A 269 -9.46 11.07 8.18
CA THR A 269 -9.80 10.82 6.79
C THR A 269 -8.57 10.90 5.88
N LEU A 270 -7.65 11.82 6.14
CA LEU A 270 -6.42 11.96 5.36
C LEU A 270 -5.53 10.71 5.47
N ILE A 271 -5.43 10.15 6.66
CA ILE A 271 -4.72 8.89 6.90
C ILE A 271 -5.45 7.73 6.24
N HIS A 272 -6.77 7.65 6.35
CA HIS A 272 -7.57 6.60 5.72
C HIS A 272 -7.39 6.58 4.19
N GLU A 273 -7.64 7.72 3.53
CA GLU A 273 -7.52 7.81 2.07
C GLU A 273 -6.07 7.53 1.60
N MET A 274 -5.07 7.96 2.37
CA MET A 274 -3.68 7.63 2.08
C MET A 274 -3.40 6.11 2.18
N GLY A 275 -4.10 5.37 3.03
CA GLY A 275 -4.03 3.91 3.11
C GLY A 275 -4.41 3.24 1.79
N HIS A 276 -5.35 3.79 1.06
CA HIS A 276 -5.74 3.28 -0.26
C HIS A 276 -4.65 3.47 -1.33
N ILE A 277 -3.81 4.46 -1.21
CA ILE A 277 -2.61 4.61 -2.08
C ILE A 277 -1.71 3.38 -1.97
N PHE A 278 -1.56 2.83 -0.76
CA PHE A 278 -0.78 1.61 -0.52
C PHE A 278 -1.52 0.32 -0.88
N GLY A 279 -2.77 0.41 -1.33
CA GLY A 279 -3.59 -0.74 -1.72
C GLY A 279 -4.46 -1.31 -0.61
N LEU A 280 -4.42 -0.75 0.60
CA LEU A 280 -5.32 -1.14 1.67
C LEU A 280 -6.78 -0.84 1.29
N LEU A 281 -7.71 -1.67 1.74
CA LEU A 281 -9.12 -1.58 1.43
C LEU A 281 -9.93 -1.24 2.69
N ASP A 282 -11.18 -0.81 2.50
CA ASP A 282 -12.08 -0.49 3.61
C ASP A 282 -12.35 -1.70 4.52
N LEU A 283 -12.16 -1.50 5.81
CA LEU A 283 -12.45 -2.50 6.84
C LEU A 283 -13.73 -2.19 7.65
N TYR A 284 -14.45 -1.13 7.30
CA TYR A 284 -15.79 -0.89 7.82
C TYR A 284 -16.84 -1.63 6.99
N THR A 285 -18.04 -1.83 7.57
CA THR A 285 -19.17 -2.41 6.86
C THR A 285 -20.10 -1.33 6.34
N ALA A 286 -20.55 -1.43 5.10
CA ALA A 286 -21.46 -0.45 4.50
C ALA A 286 -22.80 -0.35 5.24
N SER A 287 -23.24 -1.43 5.91
CA SER A 287 -24.51 -1.45 6.66
C SER A 287 -24.45 -0.74 8.01
N GLY A 288 -23.27 -0.47 8.55
CA GLY A 288 -23.07 0.05 9.92
C GLY A 288 -23.60 -0.87 11.03
N LYS A 289 -24.10 -2.06 10.68
CA LYS A 289 -24.69 -3.02 11.64
C LYS A 289 -23.64 -3.89 12.32
N SER A 290 -22.49 -4.04 11.72
CA SER A 290 -21.36 -4.74 12.33
C SER A 290 -20.05 -4.03 11.99
N GLU A 291 -19.17 -3.94 12.95
CA GLU A 291 -17.87 -3.29 12.80
C GLU A 291 -16.76 -4.26 13.23
N PRO A 292 -16.41 -5.20 12.36
CA PRO A 292 -15.54 -6.32 12.75
C PRO A 292 -14.17 -5.91 13.27
N VAL A 293 -13.62 -4.81 12.78
CA VAL A 293 -12.33 -4.25 13.23
C VAL A 293 -12.53 -2.93 13.97
N CYS A 294 -13.52 -2.13 13.56
CA CYS A 294 -13.89 -0.82 14.09
C CYS A 294 -12.67 0.05 14.41
N PHE A 295 -12.44 0.39 15.67
CA PHE A 295 -11.37 1.31 16.09
C PHE A 295 -9.97 0.65 16.21
N MET A 296 -9.78 -0.58 15.76
CA MET A 296 -8.47 -1.23 15.73
C MET A 296 -7.66 -0.92 14.47
N SER A 297 -8.20 -0.15 13.53
CA SER A 297 -7.51 0.21 12.29
C SER A 297 -7.97 1.55 11.74
N ALA A 298 -7.03 2.27 11.12
CA ALA A 298 -7.30 3.45 10.31
C ALA A 298 -8.23 3.15 9.12
N MET A 299 -8.18 1.94 8.55
CA MET A 299 -9.01 1.54 7.40
C MET A 299 -10.44 1.15 7.79
N ALA A 300 -10.78 1.21 9.08
CA ALA A 300 -12.14 1.06 9.60
C ALA A 300 -12.67 2.41 10.12
N LYS A 301 -13.38 2.41 11.24
CA LYS A 301 -13.94 3.61 11.86
C LYS A 301 -12.93 4.35 12.74
N ALA A 302 -11.72 4.59 12.32
CA ALA A 302 -10.68 5.21 13.13
C ALA A 302 -11.19 6.26 14.13
N LEU A 303 -10.59 6.34 15.29
CA LEU A 303 -10.90 7.35 16.32
C LEU A 303 -10.35 8.72 15.88
N SER A 304 -10.86 9.77 16.54
CA SER A 304 -10.48 11.16 16.32
C SER A 304 -10.18 11.83 17.66
N PRO A 305 -9.28 12.79 17.76
CA PRO A 305 -8.45 13.38 16.70
C PRO A 305 -7.17 12.59 16.37
N VAL A 306 -6.89 11.49 17.05
CA VAL A 306 -5.70 10.65 16.82
C VAL A 306 -6.13 9.27 16.36
N VAL A 307 -5.60 8.86 15.22
CA VAL A 307 -5.90 7.59 14.55
C VAL A 307 -5.11 6.46 15.20
N GLN A 308 -5.75 5.30 15.39
CA GLN A 308 -5.12 4.12 15.97
C GLN A 308 -4.21 3.42 14.98
N PHE A 309 -3.29 2.63 15.53
CA PHE A 309 -2.30 1.88 14.76
C PHE A 309 -2.97 0.81 13.90
N MET A 310 -2.42 0.53 12.71
CA MET A 310 -2.88 -0.55 11.84
C MET A 310 -2.58 -1.91 12.44
N THR A 311 -3.39 -2.92 12.12
CA THR A 311 -3.16 -4.31 12.53
C THR A 311 -1.93 -4.90 11.84
N SER A 312 -1.31 -5.90 12.46
CA SER A 312 -0.18 -6.62 11.86
C SER A 312 -0.54 -7.25 10.51
N ARG A 313 -1.80 -7.69 10.34
CA ARG A 313 -2.29 -8.22 9.05
C ARG A 313 -2.28 -7.18 7.92
N GLU A 314 -2.70 -5.95 8.20
CA GLU A 314 -2.67 -4.87 7.21
C GLU A 314 -1.23 -4.51 6.86
N ARG A 315 -0.37 -4.41 7.86
CA ARG A 315 1.04 -4.07 7.71
C ARG A 315 1.80 -5.14 6.91
N GLU A 316 1.49 -6.43 7.12
CA GLU A 316 2.00 -7.54 6.32
C GLU A 316 1.51 -7.47 4.87
N ALA A 317 0.23 -7.18 4.65
CA ALA A 317 -0.38 -7.12 3.33
C ALA A 317 0.32 -6.14 2.38
N VAL A 318 0.81 -5.03 2.92
CA VAL A 318 1.56 -4.00 2.18
C VAL A 318 3.08 -4.17 2.24
N GLY A 319 3.58 -5.21 2.93
CA GLY A 319 5.02 -5.53 3.00
C GLY A 319 5.80 -4.67 4.00
N TRP A 320 5.15 -4.07 4.98
CA TRP A 320 5.81 -3.33 6.08
C TRP A 320 6.26 -4.24 7.23
N LEU A 321 5.67 -5.43 7.32
CA LEU A 321 6.11 -6.53 8.16
C LEU A 321 6.39 -7.74 7.27
N ASP A 322 7.41 -8.50 7.60
CA ASP A 322 7.85 -9.69 6.86
C ASP A 322 7.90 -10.93 7.78
N ALA A 323 8.51 -12.00 7.29
CA ALA A 323 8.63 -13.26 8.02
C ALA A 323 9.49 -13.15 9.28
N ASP A 324 10.38 -12.16 9.40
CA ASP A 324 11.16 -11.91 10.60
C ASP A 324 10.30 -11.26 11.70
N ASN A 325 9.23 -10.58 11.30
CA ASN A 325 8.32 -9.86 12.20
C ASN A 325 7.08 -10.69 12.57
N ILE A 326 6.67 -11.65 11.74
CA ILE A 326 5.45 -12.45 11.94
C ILE A 326 5.83 -13.92 12.01
N THR A 327 5.70 -14.51 13.21
CA THR A 327 6.12 -15.88 13.49
C THR A 327 4.90 -16.81 13.65
N PRO A 328 4.85 -17.95 12.95
CA PRO A 328 3.78 -18.92 13.15
C PRO A 328 3.97 -19.69 14.48
N ILE A 329 2.88 -19.89 15.22
CA ILE A 329 2.81 -20.80 16.36
C ILE A 329 2.53 -22.20 15.83
N THR A 330 3.45 -23.12 16.08
CA THR A 330 3.39 -24.52 15.62
C THR A 330 3.32 -25.54 16.74
N LYS A 331 3.39 -25.10 18.00
CA LYS A 331 3.33 -25.98 19.19
C LYS A 331 2.48 -25.34 20.26
N ALA A 332 1.83 -26.16 21.09
CA ALA A 332 1.24 -25.69 22.33
C ALA A 332 2.32 -25.19 23.29
N GLY A 333 2.04 -24.14 24.04
CA GLY A 333 3.01 -23.61 24.98
C GLY A 333 2.78 -22.17 25.37
N GLU A 334 3.76 -21.63 26.05
CA GLU A 334 3.81 -20.26 26.49
C GLU A 334 4.59 -19.42 25.48
N TYR A 335 4.05 -18.24 25.15
CA TYR A 335 4.56 -17.30 24.17
C TYR A 335 4.63 -15.91 24.76
N THR A 336 5.58 -15.10 24.25
CA THR A 336 5.71 -13.70 24.65
C THR A 336 5.78 -12.79 23.43
N LEU A 337 5.19 -11.58 23.52
CA LEU A 337 5.30 -10.53 22.52
C LEU A 337 5.71 -9.22 23.19
N PRO A 338 6.59 -8.44 22.55
CA PRO A 338 6.76 -7.02 22.90
C PRO A 338 5.51 -6.23 22.47
N PRO A 339 5.25 -5.07 23.07
CA PRO A 339 4.15 -4.20 22.62
C PRO A 339 4.43 -3.67 21.21
N THR A 340 3.37 -3.50 20.42
CA THR A 340 3.44 -2.79 19.14
C THR A 340 3.90 -1.35 19.36
N LYS A 341 4.99 -0.94 18.72
CA LYS A 341 5.62 0.39 18.90
C LYS A 341 5.46 1.26 17.66
N ASP A 342 5.41 2.56 17.90
CA ASP A 342 5.50 3.57 16.85
C ASP A 342 6.96 3.85 16.40
N LYS A 343 7.91 3.06 16.88
CA LYS A 343 9.34 3.05 16.53
C LYS A 343 9.67 1.71 15.89
N ARG A 344 10.82 1.62 15.23
CA ARG A 344 11.26 0.37 14.62
C ARG A 344 11.32 -0.77 15.62
N GLN A 345 10.83 -1.91 15.20
CA GLN A 345 10.91 -3.18 15.90
C GLN A 345 11.54 -4.24 14.99
N ASP A 346 12.59 -4.86 15.49
CA ASP A 346 13.20 -6.03 14.88
C ASP A 346 12.70 -7.28 15.60
N GLY A 347 12.71 -8.43 14.91
CA GLY A 347 12.20 -9.69 15.43
C GLY A 347 10.67 -9.77 15.50
N THR A 348 10.15 -10.78 16.19
CA THR A 348 8.73 -11.10 16.23
C THR A 348 7.89 -10.01 16.91
N VAL A 349 6.97 -9.41 16.20
CA VAL A 349 5.99 -8.41 16.69
C VAL A 349 4.57 -8.95 16.68
N ALA A 350 4.31 -10.04 15.96
CA ALA A 350 3.05 -10.75 15.96
C ALA A 350 3.27 -12.25 15.78
N TYR A 351 2.39 -13.05 16.39
CA TYR A 351 2.29 -14.46 16.11
C TYR A 351 1.08 -14.77 15.23
N THR A 352 1.12 -15.91 14.54
CA THR A 352 -0.02 -16.41 13.78
C THR A 352 -0.37 -17.86 14.12
N LEU A 353 -1.67 -18.21 13.95
CA LEU A 353 -2.19 -19.54 14.05
C LEU A 353 -3.04 -19.86 12.82
N GLU A 354 -2.80 -21.01 12.20
CA GLU A 354 -3.56 -21.44 11.03
C GLU A 354 -4.96 -21.92 11.43
N LEU A 355 -5.96 -21.47 10.70
CA LEU A 355 -7.36 -21.87 10.85
C LEU A 355 -7.85 -22.64 9.62
N PRO A 356 -8.95 -23.45 9.75
CA PRO A 356 -9.61 -24.03 8.59
C PRO A 356 -10.06 -22.96 7.56
N ASN A 357 -10.31 -23.41 6.33
CA ASN A 357 -10.85 -22.59 5.24
C ASN A 357 -9.97 -21.41 4.86
N ASN A 358 -8.64 -21.57 4.92
CA ASN A 358 -7.67 -20.53 4.57
C ASN A 358 -7.80 -19.24 5.41
N HIS A 359 -8.16 -19.40 6.69
CA HIS A 359 -8.12 -18.32 7.67
C HIS A 359 -6.87 -18.41 8.52
N LYS A 360 -6.50 -17.30 9.13
CA LYS A 360 -5.34 -17.19 10.02
C LYS A 360 -5.62 -16.22 11.16
N LEU A 361 -5.31 -16.62 12.38
CA LEU A 361 -5.29 -15.67 13.50
C LEU A 361 -3.97 -14.90 13.51
N TYR A 362 -4.06 -13.63 13.78
CA TYR A 362 -2.96 -12.73 14.09
C TYR A 362 -3.06 -12.32 15.55
N LEU A 363 -1.98 -12.48 16.29
CA LEU A 363 -1.88 -12.17 17.70
C LEU A 363 -0.82 -11.08 17.86
N GLU A 364 -1.22 -9.90 18.34
CA GLU A 364 -0.33 -8.77 18.55
C GLU A 364 -0.58 -8.10 19.90
N TYR A 365 0.44 -7.53 20.51
CA TYR A 365 0.31 -6.86 21.79
C TYR A 365 0.09 -5.37 21.62
N ARG A 366 -1.07 -4.86 22.07
CA ARG A 366 -1.40 -3.43 22.14
C ARG A 366 -1.21 -2.92 23.58
N TYR A 367 -0.30 -1.95 23.77
CA TYR A 367 -0.08 -1.30 25.07
C TYR A 367 -0.47 0.17 24.96
N VAL A 368 -1.39 0.63 25.84
CA VAL A 368 -2.09 1.90 25.66
C VAL A 368 -1.80 2.92 26.78
N ASP A 369 -0.96 2.57 27.76
CA ASP A 369 -0.76 3.38 28.96
C ASP A 369 0.53 4.22 28.94
N ASP A 370 1.40 4.01 27.96
CA ASP A 370 2.68 4.74 27.82
C ASP A 370 2.86 5.29 26.40
N ARG A 371 2.91 6.61 26.30
CA ARG A 371 3.14 7.34 25.06
C ARG A 371 4.48 6.99 24.37
N GLU A 372 5.51 6.68 25.16
CA GLU A 372 6.84 6.36 24.63
C GLU A 372 6.89 4.99 23.93
N ILE A 373 5.87 4.16 24.13
CA ILE A 373 5.69 2.88 23.44
C ILE A 373 4.96 3.10 22.12
N ASN A 374 3.74 3.63 22.19
CA ASN A 374 2.95 3.89 20.99
C ASN A 374 1.98 5.05 21.21
N ARG A 375 2.31 6.23 20.70
CA ARG A 375 1.47 7.42 20.85
C ARG A 375 0.14 7.32 20.10
N PHE A 376 0.03 6.46 19.08
CA PHE A 376 -1.20 6.30 18.29
C PHE A 376 -2.24 5.42 18.99
N ASP A 377 -1.81 4.46 19.82
CA ASP A 377 -2.72 3.60 20.59
C ASP A 377 -2.98 4.10 22.02
N LEU A 378 -2.35 5.20 22.42
CA LEU A 378 -2.47 5.75 23.76
C LEU A 378 -3.94 5.91 24.15
N ASN A 379 -4.32 5.49 25.37
CA ASN A 379 -5.68 5.61 25.86
C ASN A 379 -6.11 7.08 26.01
N ALA A 380 -7.43 7.30 26.01
CA ALA A 380 -8.01 8.65 26.05
C ALA A 380 -7.60 9.48 27.28
N GLN A 381 -7.40 8.83 28.44
CA GLN A 381 -7.08 9.51 29.68
C GLN A 381 -5.64 10.03 29.70
N ASN A 382 -4.74 9.37 28.98
CA ASN A 382 -3.33 9.73 28.89
C ASN A 382 -3.04 10.72 27.75
N ARG A 383 -4.02 11.00 26.88
CA ARG A 383 -3.91 12.01 25.81
C ARG A 383 -4.30 13.38 26.34
N LYS A 384 -3.49 14.38 26.07
CA LYS A 384 -3.77 15.77 26.42
C LYS A 384 -3.84 16.61 25.14
N ILE A 385 -4.97 16.50 24.44
CA ILE A 385 -5.23 17.23 23.20
C ILE A 385 -6.15 18.41 23.48
N TYR A 386 -5.85 19.55 22.90
CA TYR A 386 -6.64 20.78 23.00
C TYR A 386 -6.97 21.27 21.58
N ASN A 387 -8.17 21.83 21.43
CA ASN A 387 -8.50 22.51 20.18
C ASN A 387 -7.91 23.93 20.13
N LEU A 388 -8.04 24.60 18.99
CA LEU A 388 -7.50 25.96 18.80
C LEU A 388 -8.08 26.99 19.77
N LEU A 389 -9.30 26.74 20.28
CA LEU A 389 -9.94 27.59 21.28
C LEU A 389 -9.43 27.34 22.72
N GLY A 390 -8.48 26.41 22.90
CA GLY A 390 -7.93 26.03 24.19
C GLY A 390 -8.80 25.05 24.99
N ASN A 391 -9.89 24.52 24.41
CA ASN A 391 -10.73 23.54 25.07
C ASN A 391 -10.08 22.17 25.02
N TYR A 392 -10.08 21.47 26.16
CA TYR A 392 -9.68 20.06 26.20
C TYR A 392 -10.61 19.21 25.32
N VAL A 393 -10.01 18.42 24.44
CA VAL A 393 -10.74 17.50 23.60
C VAL A 393 -10.63 16.11 24.20
N SER A 394 -11.79 15.54 24.59
CA SER A 394 -11.84 14.15 25.01
C SER A 394 -11.48 13.29 23.81
N ALA A 395 -10.19 12.98 23.66
CA ALA A 395 -9.72 12.08 22.63
C ALA A 395 -10.23 10.67 22.94
N ASN A 396 -10.85 10.04 21.98
CA ASN A 396 -11.14 8.62 22.07
C ASN A 396 -9.84 7.83 21.89
N GLY A 397 -9.66 6.75 22.62
CA GLY A 397 -8.50 5.86 22.53
C GLY A 397 -8.91 4.42 22.81
N LEU A 398 -7.99 3.49 22.76
CA LEU A 398 -8.21 2.14 23.23
C LEU A 398 -8.40 2.15 24.74
N ASN A 399 -9.25 1.26 25.26
CA ASN A 399 -9.61 1.31 26.70
C ASN A 399 -8.62 0.55 27.58
N LYS A 400 -7.97 -0.48 27.03
CA LYS A 400 -7.08 -1.34 27.81
C LYS A 400 -5.93 -1.90 26.96
N SER A 401 -4.82 -2.15 27.63
CA SER A 401 -3.70 -2.91 27.11
C SER A 401 -4.03 -4.41 27.07
N GLY A 402 -3.53 -5.13 26.07
CA GLY A 402 -3.77 -6.56 25.95
C GLY A 402 -3.37 -7.20 24.64
N LEU A 403 -3.59 -8.50 24.55
CA LEU A 403 -3.39 -9.29 23.33
C LEU A 403 -4.57 -9.09 22.40
N LEU A 404 -4.34 -8.41 21.29
CA LEU A 404 -5.33 -8.30 20.20
C LEU A 404 -5.24 -9.53 19.32
N VAL A 405 -6.38 -10.20 19.13
CA VAL A 405 -6.50 -11.37 18.25
C VAL A 405 -7.40 -11.00 17.08
N CYS A 406 -6.90 -11.16 15.85
CA CYS A 406 -7.65 -10.90 14.63
C CYS A 406 -7.73 -12.15 13.77
N ASP A 407 -8.92 -12.51 13.31
CA ASP A 407 -9.14 -13.52 12.29
C ASP A 407 -9.11 -12.87 10.90
N SER A 408 -8.29 -13.39 10.00
CA SER A 408 -8.16 -12.93 8.62
C SER A 408 -8.38 -14.06 7.62
N ASP A 409 -9.20 -13.79 6.63
CA ASP A 409 -9.31 -14.59 5.40
C ASP A 409 -8.03 -14.37 4.56
N MET A 410 -7.28 -15.45 4.36
CA MET A 410 -6.01 -15.43 3.61
C MET A 410 -6.22 -15.73 2.11
N SER A 411 -7.46 -15.94 1.66
CA SER A 411 -7.76 -16.06 0.22
C SER A 411 -7.57 -14.73 -0.54
N VAL A 412 -7.43 -13.63 0.19
CA VAL A 412 -7.23 -12.28 -0.36
C VAL A 412 -5.94 -11.66 0.16
N ARG A 413 -5.26 -10.95 -0.73
CA ARG A 413 -4.04 -10.23 -0.34
C ARG A 413 -4.35 -9.05 0.58
N PHE A 414 -5.34 -8.24 0.20
CA PHE A 414 -5.80 -7.08 0.97
C PHE A 414 -7.20 -7.38 1.50
N PRO A 415 -7.38 -7.59 2.81
CA PRO A 415 -8.69 -7.83 3.37
C PRO A 415 -9.57 -6.61 3.29
N LYS A 416 -10.89 -6.82 3.08
CA LYS A 416 -11.90 -5.77 3.12
C LYS A 416 -13.18 -6.27 3.79
N ASN A 417 -13.87 -5.39 4.48
CA ASN A 417 -15.13 -5.73 5.16
C ASN A 417 -16.30 -4.97 4.51
N LEU A 418 -16.91 -5.58 3.51
CA LEU A 418 -18.13 -5.07 2.91
C LEU A 418 -19.37 -5.70 3.54
N SER A 419 -20.55 -5.14 3.26
CA SER A 419 -21.82 -5.73 3.71
C SER A 419 -21.92 -7.19 3.28
N GLY A 420 -22.07 -8.09 4.25
CA GLY A 420 -22.17 -9.53 4.04
C GLY A 420 -20.83 -10.26 3.79
N VAL A 421 -19.70 -9.55 3.76
CA VAL A 421 -18.37 -10.13 3.59
C VAL A 421 -17.42 -9.56 4.64
N THR A 422 -16.90 -10.42 5.51
CA THR A 422 -15.92 -10.06 6.54
C THR A 422 -14.64 -10.82 6.31
N GLN A 423 -13.55 -10.12 5.98
CA GLN A 423 -12.24 -10.69 5.66
C GLN A 423 -11.17 -10.39 6.72
N LEU A 424 -11.46 -9.47 7.64
CA LEU A 424 -10.66 -9.22 8.83
C LEU A 424 -11.58 -8.87 9.99
N SER A 425 -11.42 -9.56 11.11
CA SER A 425 -12.24 -9.35 12.30
C SER A 425 -11.40 -9.42 13.57
N ALA A 426 -11.49 -8.41 14.43
CA ALA A 426 -11.00 -8.51 15.80
C ALA A 426 -11.92 -9.42 16.62
N ILE A 427 -11.33 -10.33 17.39
CA ILE A 427 -12.04 -11.27 18.23
C ILE A 427 -12.15 -10.68 19.64
N GLY A 428 -13.33 -10.82 20.26
CA GLY A 428 -13.60 -10.24 21.59
C GLY A 428 -14.01 -8.78 21.56
N GLY A 429 -14.17 -8.20 22.74
CA GLY A 429 -14.58 -6.82 22.96
C GLY A 429 -16.02 -6.49 22.55
N GLN A 430 -16.41 -5.24 22.73
CA GLN A 430 -17.72 -4.75 22.31
C GLN A 430 -17.82 -4.71 20.80
N TYR A 431 -18.80 -5.39 20.25
CA TYR A 431 -18.97 -5.60 18.82
C TYR A 431 -18.97 -4.32 17.96
N ASN A 432 -19.42 -3.19 18.50
CA ASN A 432 -19.57 -1.94 17.78
C ASN A 432 -18.32 -1.04 17.80
N THR A 433 -17.39 -1.29 18.71
CA THR A 433 -16.23 -0.40 18.91
C THR A 433 -14.89 -1.13 18.93
N ARG A 434 -14.86 -2.36 19.43
CA ARG A 434 -13.64 -3.15 19.63
C ARG A 434 -12.54 -2.48 20.48
N ILE A 435 -12.83 -1.34 21.12
CA ILE A 435 -11.85 -0.60 21.94
C ILE A 435 -11.39 -1.38 23.19
N ASP A 436 -12.08 -2.40 23.57
CA ASP A 436 -11.82 -3.34 24.65
C ASP A 436 -11.55 -4.77 24.16
N ALA A 437 -11.32 -4.96 22.84
CA ALA A 437 -10.99 -6.27 22.25
C ALA A 437 -9.65 -6.85 22.71
N PRO A 438 -8.58 -6.07 22.98
CA PRO A 438 -7.34 -6.62 23.50
C PRO A 438 -7.57 -7.35 24.84
N MET A 439 -7.12 -8.60 24.93
CA MET A 439 -7.28 -9.43 26.13
C MET A 439 -6.23 -9.09 27.20
N SER A 440 -6.67 -8.85 28.42
CA SER A 440 -5.82 -8.58 29.58
C SER A 440 -5.52 -9.85 30.40
N VAL A 441 -4.70 -9.74 31.42
CA VAL A 441 -4.36 -10.86 32.31
C VAL A 441 -5.60 -11.53 32.90
N GLY A 442 -5.64 -12.85 32.82
CA GLY A 442 -6.75 -13.69 33.29
C GLY A 442 -7.89 -13.82 32.31
N GLU A 443 -7.86 -13.11 31.18
CA GLU A 443 -8.82 -13.32 30.09
C GLU A 443 -8.34 -14.44 29.15
N ASP A 444 -9.29 -15.23 28.64
CA ASP A 444 -9.04 -16.27 27.69
C ASP A 444 -10.10 -16.30 26.58
N ILE A 445 -9.73 -16.88 25.45
CA ILE A 445 -10.63 -17.10 24.33
C ILE A 445 -10.42 -18.50 23.78
N THR A 446 -11.53 -19.13 23.35
CA THR A 446 -11.50 -20.35 22.56
C THR A 446 -12.05 -20.03 21.17
N TYR A 447 -11.21 -20.14 20.14
CA TYR A 447 -11.57 -19.78 18.77
C TYR A 447 -10.82 -20.67 17.76
N GLY A 448 -11.53 -21.18 16.75
CA GLY A 448 -10.95 -22.01 15.68
C GLY A 448 -10.29 -23.31 16.17
N GLY A 449 -10.63 -23.80 17.36
CA GLY A 449 -10.02 -24.98 17.98
C GLY A 449 -8.85 -24.65 18.92
N TYR A 450 -8.40 -23.40 18.98
CA TYR A 450 -7.36 -22.96 19.88
C TYR A 450 -7.93 -22.32 21.14
N LYS A 451 -7.29 -22.57 22.28
CA LYS A 451 -7.48 -21.81 23.51
C LYS A 451 -6.26 -20.91 23.72
N ILE A 452 -6.49 -19.61 23.85
CA ILE A 452 -5.47 -18.59 24.08
C ILE A 452 -5.80 -17.92 25.42
N SER A 453 -4.84 -17.88 26.35
CA SER A 453 -5.04 -17.34 27.70
C SER A 453 -3.89 -16.42 28.08
N VAL A 454 -4.18 -15.19 28.48
CA VAL A 454 -3.15 -14.20 28.88
C VAL A 454 -2.78 -14.42 30.34
N THR A 455 -1.47 -14.58 30.62
CA THR A 455 -0.94 -14.89 31.97
C THR A 455 -0.16 -13.74 32.60
N GLU A 456 0.49 -12.88 31.78
CA GLU A 456 1.27 -11.74 32.27
C GLU A 456 1.15 -10.58 31.27
N LEU A 457 1.14 -9.36 31.79
CA LEU A 457 1.14 -8.14 31.00
C LEU A 457 1.97 -7.07 31.72
N THR A 458 3.02 -6.62 31.05
CA THR A 458 3.86 -5.49 31.49
C THR A 458 4.05 -4.53 30.31
N LYS A 459 4.66 -3.38 30.52
CA LYS A 459 4.94 -2.47 29.42
C LYS A 459 6.01 -3.00 28.45
N GLU A 460 6.80 -3.99 28.86
CA GLU A 460 7.86 -4.61 28.07
C GLU A 460 7.37 -5.79 27.24
N LYS A 461 6.41 -6.57 27.78
CA LYS A 461 5.93 -7.80 27.16
C LYS A 461 4.52 -8.17 27.61
N ILE A 462 3.85 -8.96 26.80
CA ILE A 462 2.71 -9.78 27.18
C ILE A 462 3.11 -11.25 27.09
N THR A 463 2.63 -12.07 28.07
CA THR A 463 2.82 -13.52 28.08
C THR A 463 1.44 -14.18 27.98
N PHE A 464 1.35 -15.21 27.14
CA PHE A 464 0.09 -15.93 26.94
C PHE A 464 0.36 -17.39 26.58
N ASN A 465 -0.56 -18.28 26.98
CA ASN A 465 -0.53 -19.68 26.63
C ASN A 465 -1.43 -19.96 25.43
N VAL A 466 -0.97 -20.82 24.54
CA VAL A 466 -1.73 -21.35 23.42
C VAL A 466 -1.80 -22.86 23.52
N SER A 467 -3.02 -23.42 23.44
CA SER A 467 -3.28 -24.85 23.37
C SER A 467 -4.41 -25.15 22.39
N GLY A 468 -4.55 -26.39 21.95
CA GLY A 468 -5.63 -26.82 21.06
C GLY A 468 -5.30 -28.08 20.29
N LYS A 469 -6.31 -28.67 19.69
CA LYS A 469 -6.29 -30.01 19.14
C LYS A 469 -5.25 -30.26 18.02
N GLU A 470 -4.89 -29.21 17.27
CA GLU A 470 -3.95 -29.33 16.15
C GLU A 470 -2.50 -28.99 16.55
N ILE A 471 -2.30 -28.38 17.74
CA ILE A 471 -0.98 -28.03 18.24
C ILE A 471 -0.40 -29.16 19.11
N ASP A 472 -1.24 -29.97 19.75
CA ASP A 472 -0.82 -31.08 20.64
C ASP A 472 -0.55 -32.39 19.88
N GLY A 473 -0.68 -32.43 18.57
CA GLY A 473 -0.33 -33.55 17.72
C GLY A 473 1.18 -33.76 17.69
N GLU A 474 1.59 -35.04 17.85
CA GLU A 474 3.01 -35.43 17.71
C GLU A 474 3.64 -34.76 16.51
N GLN A 475 4.81 -34.13 16.76
CA GLN A 475 5.64 -33.56 15.68
C GLN A 475 5.77 -34.58 14.55
N PRO A 476 5.64 -34.16 13.30
CA PRO A 476 6.36 -34.86 12.25
C PRO A 476 7.84 -34.75 12.62
N THR A 477 8.41 -35.89 12.95
CA THR A 477 9.83 -36.02 13.23
C THR A 477 10.62 -35.34 12.14
N GLU A 478 11.47 -34.37 12.56
CA GLU A 478 12.56 -33.75 11.82
C GLU A 478 12.23 -33.29 10.39
N GLN A 479 12.11 -31.94 10.22
CA GLN A 479 12.34 -31.36 8.88
C GLN A 479 13.63 -31.93 8.31
N PRO A 480 13.63 -32.48 7.10
CA PRO A 480 14.88 -32.79 6.44
C PRO A 480 15.63 -31.46 6.27
N GLU A 481 16.78 -31.35 6.93
CA GLU A 481 17.73 -30.29 6.68
C GLU A 481 18.24 -30.41 5.24
N ASN A 482 17.53 -29.91 4.30
CA ASN A 482 17.98 -29.60 2.95
C ASN A 482 16.78 -29.46 2.00
N ILE A 483 16.03 -28.37 2.16
CA ILE A 483 15.31 -27.82 1.02
C ILE A 483 16.37 -27.22 0.13
N GLY A 484 16.71 -27.90 -0.95
CA GLY A 484 17.82 -27.55 -1.82
C GLY A 484 17.66 -26.13 -2.40
N LYS A 485 18.78 -25.41 -2.47
CA LYS A 485 18.83 -24.14 -3.22
C LYS A 485 18.47 -24.40 -4.69
N PRO A 486 17.80 -23.47 -5.39
CA PRO A 486 17.57 -23.59 -6.81
C PRO A 486 18.88 -23.88 -7.56
N THR A 487 18.85 -24.85 -8.47
CA THR A 487 19.97 -25.08 -9.38
C THR A 487 20.08 -23.92 -10.37
N ALA A 488 21.20 -23.81 -11.07
CA ALA A 488 21.45 -22.80 -12.10
C ALA A 488 20.37 -22.74 -13.20
N ASN A 489 19.57 -23.81 -13.34
CA ASN A 489 18.47 -23.93 -14.30
C ASN A 489 17.09 -23.65 -13.70
N GLY A 490 16.99 -23.10 -12.49
CA GLY A 490 15.71 -22.77 -11.83
C GLY A 490 14.95 -23.98 -11.30
N VAL A 491 15.51 -25.18 -11.31
CA VAL A 491 14.91 -26.38 -10.74
C VAL A 491 15.29 -26.52 -9.29
N THR A 492 14.32 -26.57 -8.39
CA THR A 492 14.57 -26.84 -6.98
C THR A 492 14.53 -28.36 -6.74
N LEU A 493 15.62 -28.92 -6.30
CA LEU A 493 15.68 -30.30 -5.87
C LEU A 493 15.23 -30.41 -4.42
N LEU A 494 14.20 -31.18 -4.16
CA LEU A 494 13.81 -31.57 -2.81
C LEU A 494 14.64 -32.79 -2.36
N ALA A 495 14.96 -32.84 -1.09
CA ALA A 495 15.46 -34.05 -0.48
C ALA A 495 14.45 -35.19 -0.68
N PRO A 496 14.91 -36.43 -0.83
CA PRO A 496 14.02 -37.56 -0.97
C PRO A 496 13.08 -37.66 0.24
N SER A 497 11.79 -37.73 -0.06
CA SER A 497 10.77 -37.88 0.99
C SER A 497 10.41 -39.35 1.17
N GLU A 498 10.23 -39.76 2.42
CA GLU A 498 9.79 -41.11 2.73
C GLU A 498 8.37 -41.35 2.20
N VAL A 499 8.14 -42.50 1.60
CA VAL A 499 6.81 -42.92 1.15
C VAL A 499 5.90 -43.14 2.36
N GLY A 500 4.74 -42.51 2.33
CA GLY A 500 3.81 -42.45 3.44
C GLY A 500 3.84 -41.12 4.22
N GLY A 501 4.77 -40.23 3.90
CA GLY A 501 4.87 -38.90 4.50
C GLY A 501 3.87 -37.90 3.90
N ASN A 502 3.52 -36.91 4.68
CA ASN A 502 2.77 -35.72 4.23
C ASN A 502 3.66 -34.49 4.44
N LEU A 503 4.01 -33.82 3.34
CA LEU A 503 4.94 -32.70 3.33
C LEU A 503 4.25 -31.41 2.91
N GLN A 504 4.73 -30.31 3.43
CA GLN A 504 4.32 -28.96 2.97
C GLN A 504 5.55 -28.18 2.49
N MET A 505 5.36 -27.44 1.41
CA MET A 505 6.38 -26.53 0.91
C MET A 505 5.75 -25.31 0.27
N THR A 506 6.58 -24.32 -0.02
CA THR A 506 6.18 -23.11 -0.72
C THR A 506 7.00 -22.95 -1.98
N ALA A 507 6.35 -22.57 -3.09
CA ALA A 507 7.03 -22.31 -4.37
C ALA A 507 6.40 -21.12 -5.09
N ALA A 508 7.21 -20.41 -5.86
CA ALA A 508 6.71 -19.34 -6.71
C ALA A 508 6.00 -19.90 -7.95
N ARG A 509 4.95 -19.23 -8.42
CA ARG A 509 4.39 -19.53 -9.75
C ARG A 509 5.46 -19.31 -10.83
N GLY A 510 5.41 -20.08 -11.91
CA GLY A 510 6.43 -20.10 -12.95
C GLY A 510 7.69 -20.89 -12.58
N SER A 511 7.78 -21.47 -11.38
CA SER A 511 8.93 -22.28 -10.97
C SER A 511 8.77 -23.76 -11.37
N GLN A 512 9.89 -24.47 -11.36
CA GLN A 512 9.94 -25.92 -11.55
C GLN A 512 10.53 -26.60 -10.32
N ILE A 513 9.95 -27.73 -9.94
CA ILE A 513 10.34 -28.49 -8.75
C ILE A 513 10.49 -29.97 -9.12
N GLN A 514 11.65 -30.53 -8.87
CA GLN A 514 11.88 -31.96 -9.04
C GLN A 514 11.60 -32.70 -7.73
N PHE A 515 10.56 -33.51 -7.71
CA PHE A 515 10.28 -34.42 -6.60
C PHE A 515 11.06 -35.73 -6.73
N LEU A 516 11.54 -36.22 -5.61
CA LEU A 516 12.21 -37.50 -5.49
C LEU A 516 11.56 -38.27 -4.33
N ALA A 517 11.43 -39.57 -4.49
CA ALA A 517 10.91 -40.43 -3.43
C ALA A 517 11.98 -41.40 -2.91
N GLN A 518 11.87 -41.77 -1.66
CA GLN A 518 12.69 -42.83 -1.04
C GLN A 518 11.84 -43.77 -0.19
N ILE A 519 12.33 -44.97 -0.01
CA ILE A 519 11.78 -45.95 0.95
C ILE A 519 12.93 -46.41 1.82
N ASN A 520 12.78 -46.25 3.14
CA ASN A 520 13.80 -46.59 4.13
C ASN A 520 15.18 -45.99 3.79
N GLY A 521 15.19 -44.69 3.44
CA GLY A 521 16.42 -43.96 3.09
C GLY A 521 17.05 -44.31 1.72
N LYS A 522 16.43 -45.17 0.92
CA LYS A 522 16.91 -45.51 -0.43
C LYS A 522 16.06 -44.84 -1.49
N LYS A 523 16.72 -44.05 -2.38
CA LYS A 523 16.05 -43.43 -3.52
C LYS A 523 15.35 -44.50 -4.36
N ILE A 524 14.10 -44.26 -4.69
CA ILE A 524 13.32 -45.06 -5.64
C ILE A 524 13.71 -44.61 -7.06
N SER A 525 13.88 -45.55 -7.97
CA SER A 525 14.21 -45.27 -9.37
C SER A 525 13.09 -44.50 -10.06
N ASP A 526 13.47 -43.62 -10.96
CA ASP A 526 12.53 -42.95 -11.85
C ASP A 526 11.74 -44.00 -12.60
N GLY A 527 10.40 -43.86 -12.67
CA GLY A 527 9.49 -44.84 -13.23
C GLY A 527 8.89 -45.87 -12.25
N ASP A 528 9.38 -45.97 -11.01
CA ASP A 528 8.77 -46.80 -9.96
C ASP A 528 7.73 -46.03 -9.14
N ILE A 529 7.66 -44.71 -9.29
CA ILE A 529 6.65 -43.83 -8.71
C ILE A 529 5.90 -43.14 -9.82
N ARG A 530 4.58 -43.10 -9.69
CA ARG A 530 3.70 -42.30 -10.58
C ARG A 530 3.24 -41.06 -9.86
N TRP A 531 3.47 -39.94 -10.50
CA TRP A 531 3.20 -38.63 -9.92
C TRP A 531 1.93 -38.02 -10.53
N ASN A 532 1.17 -37.34 -9.70
CA ASN A 532 0.00 -36.56 -10.12
C ASN A 532 -0.07 -35.25 -9.34
N VAL A 533 -0.63 -34.21 -9.95
CA VAL A 533 -0.93 -32.94 -9.29
C VAL A 533 -2.42 -32.65 -9.40
N SER A 534 -2.97 -31.98 -8.38
CA SER A 534 -4.36 -31.52 -8.34
C SER A 534 -4.45 -30.22 -7.52
N GLY A 535 -5.53 -29.46 -7.71
CA GLY A 535 -5.72 -28.14 -7.08
C GLY A 535 -5.13 -26.99 -7.91
N GLU A 536 -4.70 -27.28 -9.13
CA GLU A 536 -4.24 -26.30 -10.11
C GLU A 536 -5.40 -25.40 -10.58
N THR A 537 -5.09 -24.13 -10.81
CA THR A 537 -6.00 -23.12 -11.37
C THR A 537 -5.52 -22.62 -12.75
N ALA A 538 -4.29 -22.95 -13.12
CA ALA A 538 -3.70 -22.64 -14.43
C ALA A 538 -3.50 -23.91 -15.27
N ALA A 539 -3.89 -23.87 -16.53
CA ALA A 539 -3.81 -25.02 -17.44
C ALA A 539 -2.38 -25.45 -17.78
N ASP A 540 -1.38 -24.60 -17.51
CA ASP A 540 0.06 -24.87 -17.71
C ASP A 540 0.76 -25.32 -16.40
N THR A 541 0.00 -25.56 -15.32
CA THR A 541 0.49 -26.26 -14.12
C THR A 541 0.38 -27.76 -14.35
N GLU A 542 1.52 -28.42 -14.44
CA GLU A 542 1.59 -29.84 -14.77
C GLU A 542 2.72 -30.55 -13.99
N ILE A 543 2.61 -31.83 -13.78
CA ILE A 543 3.70 -32.67 -13.28
C ILE A 543 3.98 -33.79 -14.27
N ASP A 544 5.25 -34.02 -14.54
CA ASP A 544 5.66 -35.17 -15.32
C ASP A 544 5.37 -36.44 -14.53
N TYR A 545 4.55 -37.29 -15.10
CA TYR A 545 3.98 -38.48 -14.45
C TYR A 545 5.03 -39.52 -14.06
N GLU A 546 6.16 -39.60 -14.79
CA GLU A 546 7.21 -40.58 -14.56
C GLU A 546 8.37 -40.01 -13.74
N THR A 547 8.76 -38.77 -14.00
CA THR A 547 9.95 -38.17 -13.39
C THR A 547 9.62 -37.39 -12.12
N GLY A 548 8.37 -36.94 -11.93
CA GLY A 548 7.97 -36.08 -10.81
C GLY A 548 8.46 -34.64 -10.92
N LEU A 549 8.74 -34.15 -12.14
CA LEU A 549 9.06 -32.74 -12.37
C LEU A 549 7.75 -31.95 -12.42
N LEU A 550 7.46 -31.20 -11.37
CA LEU A 550 6.33 -30.24 -11.31
C LEU A 550 6.74 -28.94 -11.99
N LYS A 551 5.93 -28.46 -12.90
CA LYS A 551 5.96 -27.13 -13.48
C LYS A 551 4.74 -26.36 -12.96
N ILE A 552 4.97 -25.27 -12.26
CA ILE A 552 3.90 -24.40 -11.78
C ILE A 552 3.64 -23.31 -12.82
N GLY A 553 2.41 -23.23 -13.31
CA GLY A 553 2.02 -22.29 -14.35
C GLY A 553 2.28 -20.84 -13.99
N ALA A 554 2.57 -20.04 -15.00
CA ALA A 554 2.85 -18.61 -14.86
C ALA A 554 1.67 -17.82 -14.27
N PHE A 555 0.47 -18.30 -14.51
CA PHE A 555 -0.78 -17.68 -14.06
C PHE A 555 -1.47 -18.49 -12.95
N GLU A 556 -0.75 -19.46 -12.35
CA GLU A 556 -1.26 -20.18 -11.19
C GLU A 556 -1.68 -19.20 -10.10
N SER A 557 -2.80 -19.44 -9.43
CA SER A 557 -3.24 -18.57 -8.34
C SER A 557 -2.18 -18.52 -7.24
N PRO A 558 -1.77 -17.33 -6.76
CA PRO A 558 -0.79 -17.23 -5.67
C PRO A 558 -1.33 -17.69 -4.31
N THR A 559 -2.55 -18.20 -4.28
CA THR A 559 -3.21 -18.81 -3.12
C THR A 559 -3.53 -20.29 -3.37
N SER A 560 -3.15 -20.84 -4.53
CA SER A 560 -3.31 -22.27 -4.79
C SER A 560 -2.47 -23.10 -3.85
N VAL A 561 -3.06 -24.19 -3.39
CA VAL A 561 -2.35 -25.28 -2.74
C VAL A 561 -2.39 -26.47 -3.68
N LEU A 562 -1.30 -26.69 -4.40
CA LEU A 562 -1.17 -27.83 -5.31
C LEU A 562 -0.92 -29.07 -4.46
N LYS A 563 -1.75 -30.07 -4.62
CA LYS A 563 -1.56 -31.39 -3.99
C LYS A 563 -0.86 -32.31 -4.96
N VAL A 564 0.43 -32.54 -4.74
CA VAL A 564 1.24 -33.50 -5.47
C VAL A 564 1.19 -34.85 -4.78
N VAL A 565 0.86 -35.88 -5.52
CA VAL A 565 0.77 -37.26 -5.01
C VAL A 565 1.67 -38.16 -5.83
N GLY A 566 2.63 -38.81 -5.17
CA GLY A 566 3.42 -39.90 -5.74
C GLY A 566 2.90 -41.24 -5.24
N LYS A 567 2.58 -42.17 -6.15
CA LYS A 567 2.14 -43.54 -5.84
C LYS A 567 3.15 -44.54 -6.34
N SER A 568 3.55 -45.50 -5.46
CA SER A 568 4.45 -46.58 -5.85
C SER A 568 3.74 -47.60 -6.72
N GLU A 569 4.31 -47.96 -7.86
CA GLU A 569 3.79 -49.09 -8.68
C GLU A 569 4.07 -50.45 -8.11
N LYS A 570 5.11 -50.58 -7.30
CA LYS A 570 5.51 -51.84 -6.69
C LYS A 570 4.85 -52.12 -5.35
N ASN A 571 4.20 -51.13 -4.76
CA ASN A 571 3.58 -51.26 -3.45
C ASN A 571 2.31 -50.37 -3.40
N ASP A 572 1.20 -50.89 -3.88
CA ASP A 572 -0.07 -50.20 -4.16
C ASP A 572 -0.66 -49.38 -3.01
N GLU A 573 -0.20 -49.61 -1.78
CA GLU A 573 -0.71 -48.91 -0.60
C GLU A 573 0.17 -47.72 -0.17
N LYS A 574 1.35 -47.55 -0.77
CA LYS A 574 2.26 -46.50 -0.35
C LYS A 574 2.18 -45.29 -1.26
N THR A 575 1.69 -44.21 -0.69
CA THR A 575 1.62 -42.89 -1.34
C THR A 575 2.44 -41.90 -0.55
N ILE A 576 2.97 -40.88 -1.26
CA ILE A 576 3.52 -39.66 -0.69
C ILE A 576 2.64 -38.51 -1.12
N THR A 577 2.32 -37.61 -0.20
CA THR A 577 1.54 -36.41 -0.48
C THR A 577 2.35 -35.18 -0.14
N ILE A 578 2.42 -34.21 -1.05
CA ILE A 578 3.14 -32.97 -0.89
C ILE A 578 2.17 -31.83 -1.21
N ASN A 579 1.96 -30.93 -0.26
CA ASN A 579 1.18 -29.73 -0.48
C ASN A 579 2.13 -28.58 -0.82
N VAL A 580 1.99 -28.03 -2.02
CA VAL A 580 2.81 -26.91 -2.52
C VAL A 580 1.97 -25.63 -2.47
N ASN A 581 2.28 -24.76 -1.52
CA ASN A 581 1.67 -23.43 -1.42
C ASN A 581 2.28 -22.52 -2.47
N VAL A 582 1.50 -22.08 -3.45
CA VAL A 582 1.97 -21.20 -4.51
C VAL A 582 2.08 -19.77 -4.01
N LYS A 583 3.17 -19.08 -4.36
CA LYS A 583 3.39 -17.65 -4.08
C LYS A 583 3.69 -16.88 -5.35
N LEU A 584 3.52 -15.55 -5.29
CA LEU A 584 4.04 -14.64 -6.32
C LEU A 584 5.57 -14.72 -6.35
N GLY A 585 6.16 -14.69 -7.54
CA GLY A 585 7.61 -14.53 -7.70
C GLY A 585 8.08 -13.18 -7.14
N THR A 586 9.24 -13.15 -6.50
CA THR A 586 9.75 -11.98 -5.79
C THR A 586 10.64 -11.06 -6.63
N LYS A 587 11.16 -11.51 -7.77
CA LYS A 587 12.06 -10.73 -8.64
C LYS A 587 11.37 -10.32 -9.92
N THR A 588 11.54 -9.06 -10.30
CA THR A 588 11.01 -8.51 -11.56
C THR A 588 12.12 -7.97 -12.44
N TYR A 589 11.88 -7.99 -13.74
CA TYR A 589 12.77 -7.47 -14.78
C TYR A 589 12.01 -6.46 -15.63
N SER A 590 12.61 -5.31 -15.91
CA SER A 590 11.98 -4.27 -16.70
C SER A 590 12.05 -4.59 -18.19
N VAL A 591 10.91 -4.61 -18.87
CA VAL A 591 10.82 -4.62 -20.35
C VAL A 591 10.40 -3.22 -20.77
N THR A 592 11.34 -2.48 -21.38
CA THR A 592 11.17 -1.07 -21.74
C THR A 592 11.03 -0.93 -23.24
N TYR A 593 9.95 -0.31 -23.67
CA TYR A 593 9.67 0.02 -25.08
C TYR A 593 10.11 1.45 -25.37
N LEU A 594 10.96 1.62 -26.34
CA LEU A 594 11.55 2.90 -26.75
C LEU A 594 11.10 3.24 -28.16
N PRO A 595 10.60 4.46 -28.45
CA PRO A 595 10.13 4.81 -29.79
C PRO A 595 11.26 4.90 -30.82
N GLY A 596 12.46 5.32 -30.41
CA GLY A 596 13.54 5.65 -31.32
C GLY A 596 13.37 7.05 -31.93
N ASN A 597 14.24 7.40 -32.88
CA ASN A 597 14.22 8.69 -33.56
C ASN A 597 13.14 8.72 -34.66
N ASP A 598 12.56 9.90 -34.90
CA ASP A 598 11.53 10.15 -35.92
C ASP A 598 10.26 9.28 -35.80
N VAL A 599 9.93 8.88 -34.58
CA VAL A 599 8.79 8.01 -34.25
C VAL A 599 7.86 8.71 -33.25
N VAL A 600 6.56 8.62 -33.49
CA VAL A 600 5.55 9.15 -32.58
C VAL A 600 5.15 8.07 -31.56
N GLY A 601 5.24 8.40 -30.29
CA GLY A 601 4.89 7.56 -29.16
C GLY A 601 5.78 7.86 -27.94
N SER A 602 5.39 7.37 -26.78
CA SER A 602 6.12 7.57 -25.50
C SER A 602 6.90 6.31 -25.12
N VAL A 603 7.88 6.46 -24.25
CA VAL A 603 8.56 5.34 -23.61
C VAL A 603 7.55 4.64 -22.67
N GLU A 604 7.46 3.33 -22.80
CA GLU A 604 6.67 2.50 -21.91
C GLU A 604 7.53 1.42 -21.26
N SER A 605 7.19 1.02 -20.04
CA SER A 605 7.88 -0.03 -19.33
C SER A 605 6.88 -0.93 -18.60
N ILE A 606 7.09 -2.23 -18.66
CA ILE A 606 6.31 -3.21 -17.93
C ILE A 606 7.23 -4.14 -17.17
N SER A 607 6.76 -4.66 -16.03
CA SER A 607 7.54 -5.59 -15.20
C SER A 607 7.23 -7.03 -15.57
N LYS A 608 8.26 -7.78 -15.94
CA LYS A 608 8.23 -9.22 -16.11
C LYS A 608 8.62 -9.89 -14.79
N LEU A 609 7.84 -10.82 -14.30
CA LEU A 609 8.19 -11.63 -13.14
C LEU A 609 9.24 -12.69 -13.53
N GLN A 610 10.12 -13.02 -12.57
CA GLN A 610 11.10 -14.09 -12.73
C GLN A 610 10.39 -15.40 -13.09
N ASP A 611 10.93 -16.12 -14.06
CA ASP A 611 10.47 -17.42 -14.55
C ASP A 611 9.03 -17.43 -15.11
N ILE A 612 8.42 -16.25 -15.32
CA ILE A 612 7.11 -16.08 -15.93
C ILE A 612 7.29 -15.42 -17.29
N SER A 613 6.81 -16.04 -18.35
CA SER A 613 6.82 -15.42 -19.68
C SER A 613 5.89 -14.21 -19.72
N LEU A 614 6.28 -13.21 -20.49
CA LEU A 614 5.54 -11.99 -20.70
C LEU A 614 5.18 -11.86 -22.18
N ASN A 615 3.91 -11.67 -22.48
CA ASN A 615 3.51 -11.30 -23.85
C ASN A 615 3.90 -9.84 -24.09
N LEU A 616 4.77 -9.64 -25.09
CA LEU A 616 5.18 -8.32 -25.53
C LEU A 616 3.98 -7.55 -26.09
N LYS A 617 4.07 -6.24 -26.06
CA LYS A 617 2.98 -5.39 -26.54
C LYS A 617 2.75 -5.49 -28.04
N ALA A 618 1.53 -5.20 -28.45
CA ALA A 618 1.16 -4.92 -29.85
C ALA A 618 1.91 -3.67 -30.36
N ALA A 619 1.64 -3.23 -31.58
CA ALA A 619 2.24 -2.02 -32.14
C ALA A 619 1.89 -0.80 -31.26
N LEU A 620 2.93 -0.14 -30.74
CA LEU A 620 2.83 1.03 -29.86
C LEU A 620 3.11 2.35 -30.58
N TYR A 621 3.84 2.27 -31.68
CA TYR A 621 4.49 3.44 -32.28
C TYR A 621 4.02 3.65 -33.72
N THR A 622 4.06 4.89 -34.16
CA THR A 622 3.74 5.27 -35.53
C THR A 622 4.90 6.01 -36.19
N LYS A 623 5.16 5.68 -37.44
CA LYS A 623 6.17 6.32 -38.31
C LYS A 623 5.59 6.51 -39.68
N THR A 624 5.69 7.72 -40.23
CA THR A 624 5.13 8.06 -41.54
C THR A 624 5.71 7.17 -42.65
N GLY A 625 4.84 6.46 -43.40
CA GLY A 625 5.22 5.58 -44.48
C GLY A 625 5.71 4.19 -44.04
N TYR A 626 5.57 3.83 -42.78
CA TYR A 626 5.95 2.52 -42.23
C TYR A 626 4.86 1.94 -41.31
N THR A 627 4.84 0.63 -41.22
CA THR A 627 4.00 -0.14 -40.30
C THR A 627 4.90 -0.87 -39.31
N GLN A 628 4.62 -0.76 -38.01
CA GLN A 628 5.34 -1.54 -37.01
C GLN A 628 4.91 -3.02 -37.09
N THR A 629 5.88 -3.93 -37.28
CA THR A 629 5.61 -5.36 -37.46
C THR A 629 6.36 -6.26 -36.48
N GLY A 630 7.06 -5.67 -35.51
CA GLY A 630 7.78 -6.41 -34.50
C GLY A 630 8.58 -5.49 -33.55
N TRP A 631 9.47 -6.13 -32.83
CA TRP A 631 10.39 -5.52 -31.88
C TRP A 631 11.85 -5.91 -32.20
N SER A 632 12.75 -4.98 -31.97
CA SER A 632 14.21 -5.14 -32.15
C SER A 632 14.91 -4.79 -30.84
N LEU A 633 16.11 -5.35 -30.61
CA LEU A 633 16.97 -5.04 -29.44
C LEU A 633 17.73 -3.71 -29.58
N SER A 634 17.77 -3.14 -30.76
CA SER A 634 18.40 -1.85 -31.04
C SER A 634 17.61 -1.05 -32.05
N GLU A 635 17.74 0.27 -32.01
CA GLU A 635 17.10 1.15 -32.97
C GLU A 635 17.61 0.84 -34.39
N GLY A 636 16.68 0.57 -35.33
CA GLY A 636 17.01 0.17 -36.69
C GLY A 636 17.62 -1.22 -36.84
N GLY A 637 17.67 -2.00 -35.76
CA GLY A 637 18.18 -3.38 -35.80
C GLY A 637 17.22 -4.37 -36.44
N GLU A 638 17.65 -5.64 -36.51
CA GLU A 638 16.83 -6.73 -37.04
C GLU A 638 15.66 -7.06 -36.09
N LYS A 639 14.58 -7.61 -36.66
CA LYS A 639 13.45 -8.08 -35.89
C LYS A 639 13.85 -9.24 -34.98
N THR A 640 13.68 -9.05 -33.67
CA THR A 640 13.99 -10.09 -32.67
C THR A 640 12.73 -10.76 -32.16
N TYR A 641 11.65 -9.97 -31.96
CA TYR A 641 10.39 -10.49 -31.46
C TYR A 641 9.21 -10.05 -32.34
N ASP A 642 8.17 -10.86 -32.36
CA ASP A 642 6.88 -10.51 -32.96
C ASP A 642 6.09 -9.56 -32.05
N LEU A 643 5.15 -8.80 -32.64
CA LEU A 643 4.11 -8.13 -31.86
C LEU A 643 3.29 -9.19 -31.11
N ASN A 644 3.00 -8.95 -29.84
CA ASN A 644 2.38 -9.92 -28.91
C ASN A 644 3.21 -11.21 -28.73
N GLY A 645 4.48 -11.22 -29.15
CA GLY A 645 5.38 -12.36 -28.97
C GLY A 645 5.73 -12.58 -27.50
N GLU A 646 6.17 -13.79 -27.18
CA GLU A 646 6.49 -14.19 -25.81
C GLU A 646 7.96 -13.85 -25.49
N TYR A 647 8.19 -13.20 -24.34
CA TYR A 647 9.51 -12.92 -23.76
C TYR A 647 9.71 -13.77 -22.50
N LYS A 648 10.70 -14.65 -22.49
CA LYS A 648 10.94 -15.65 -21.43
C LYS A 648 12.12 -15.33 -20.52
N GLU A 649 13.09 -14.59 -21.02
CA GLU A 649 14.37 -14.37 -20.38
C GLU A 649 14.20 -13.59 -19.07
N ASN A 650 15.00 -13.97 -18.06
CA ASN A 650 15.02 -13.31 -16.75
C ASN A 650 16.03 -12.15 -16.69
N GLU A 651 15.91 -11.24 -17.66
CA GLU A 651 16.77 -10.08 -17.81
C GLU A 651 15.93 -8.83 -18.15
N ALA A 652 16.45 -7.67 -17.76
CA ALA A 652 15.87 -6.41 -18.19
C ALA A 652 16.22 -6.17 -19.67
N ILE A 653 15.24 -5.74 -20.48
CA ILE A 653 15.42 -5.60 -21.92
C ILE A 653 14.87 -4.25 -22.39
N LYS A 654 15.50 -3.70 -23.43
CA LYS A 654 15.02 -2.52 -24.16
C LYS A 654 14.61 -2.95 -25.57
N LEU A 655 13.41 -2.55 -25.97
CA LEU A 655 12.81 -2.92 -27.25
C LEU A 655 12.51 -1.66 -28.06
N TYR A 656 12.90 -1.71 -29.33
CA TYR A 656 12.63 -0.67 -30.33
C TYR A 656 11.68 -1.23 -31.38
N PRO A 657 10.83 -0.39 -32.02
CA PRO A 657 9.92 -0.85 -33.04
C PRO A 657 10.69 -1.33 -34.27
N TYR A 658 10.31 -2.49 -34.77
CA TYR A 658 10.75 -2.97 -36.05
C TYR A 658 9.74 -2.57 -37.14
N TRP A 659 10.22 -1.99 -38.25
CA TRP A 659 9.39 -1.33 -39.23
C TRP A 659 9.42 -2.07 -40.59
N SER A 660 8.24 -2.25 -41.20
CA SER A 660 8.08 -2.60 -42.61
C SER A 660 7.58 -1.36 -43.35
N LYS A 661 8.11 -1.15 -44.58
CA LYS A 661 7.64 -0.05 -45.43
C LYS A 661 6.19 -0.30 -45.83
N SER A 662 5.32 0.69 -45.63
CA SER A 662 3.92 0.60 -46.03
C SER A 662 3.86 0.66 -47.58
N GLU A 663 3.26 -0.34 -48.20
CA GLU A 663 2.99 -0.27 -49.65
C GLU A 663 1.95 0.82 -49.89
N LYS A 664 2.27 1.71 -50.83
CA LYS A 664 1.35 2.78 -51.26
C LYS A 664 0.14 2.08 -51.92
N PRO A 665 -1.12 2.38 -51.58
CA PRO A 665 -2.26 1.83 -52.27
C PRO A 665 -2.14 2.16 -53.76
N THR A 666 -2.16 1.15 -54.62
CA THR A 666 -2.23 1.32 -56.08
C THR A 666 -3.56 2.02 -56.37
N GLU A 667 -3.49 3.24 -56.89
CA GLU A 667 -4.65 3.98 -57.39
C GLU A 667 -5.35 3.12 -58.46
N THR A 668 -6.48 2.57 -58.10
CA THR A 668 -7.39 1.97 -59.09
C THR A 668 -8.05 3.12 -59.81
N ALA A 669 -7.85 3.17 -61.11
CA ALA A 669 -8.31 4.23 -62.00
C ALA A 669 -9.79 4.58 -61.79
N SER A 670 -10.02 5.88 -61.64
CA SER A 670 -11.32 6.53 -61.54
C SER A 670 -12.22 6.21 -62.75
N ALA A 671 -13.34 5.56 -62.48
CA ALA A 671 -14.45 5.51 -63.41
C ALA A 671 -15.27 6.81 -63.26
N LYS A 672 -15.43 7.48 -64.41
CA LYS A 672 -16.13 8.75 -64.63
C LYS A 672 -17.60 8.72 -64.15
N PRO A 673 -18.14 9.73 -63.48
CA PRO A 673 -19.52 9.75 -63.06
C PRO A 673 -20.47 10.01 -64.23
N SER A 674 -21.49 9.18 -64.35
CA SER A 674 -22.66 9.43 -65.23
C SER A 674 -23.67 10.27 -64.48
N GLN A 675 -24.23 11.30 -65.15
CA GLN A 675 -25.20 12.24 -64.66
C GLN A 675 -26.60 11.66 -64.62
N THR A 676 -27.46 12.36 -63.80
CA THR A 676 -28.93 12.45 -63.77
C THR A 676 -29.62 11.28 -63.02
N GLU A 677 -30.50 11.53 -62.06
CA GLU A 677 -31.76 12.31 -62.14
C GLU A 677 -32.26 12.75 -60.73
N LYS A 678 -33.06 13.80 -60.73
CA LYS A 678 -33.69 14.55 -59.65
C LYS A 678 -34.88 13.80 -59.01
N PRO A 679 -35.08 13.77 -57.70
CA PRO A 679 -36.29 13.20 -57.09
C PRO A 679 -37.44 14.18 -57.12
N THR A 680 -38.61 13.65 -57.39
CA THR A 680 -39.94 14.34 -57.32
C THR A 680 -40.48 14.21 -55.89
N GLU A 681 -40.93 15.31 -55.34
CA GLU A 681 -41.73 15.40 -54.10
C GLU A 681 -43.05 14.65 -54.27
N THR A 682 -43.46 13.94 -53.26
CA THR A 682 -44.90 13.81 -52.96
C THR A 682 -45.17 13.77 -51.48
N ALA A 683 -46.20 14.52 -51.14
CA ALA A 683 -46.57 14.99 -49.82
C ALA A 683 -47.30 13.97 -48.93
N SER A 684 -47.20 14.25 -47.66
CA SER A 684 -48.24 14.27 -46.61
C SER A 684 -49.19 13.10 -46.43
N ALA A 685 -49.24 12.54 -45.26
CA ALA A 685 -50.44 12.46 -44.41
C ALA A 685 -50.11 11.99 -42.98
N LYS A 686 -50.54 12.78 -42.02
CA LYS A 686 -50.83 12.50 -40.62
C LYS A 686 -52.35 12.21 -40.52
N PRO A 687 -52.92 11.83 -39.37
CA PRO A 687 -52.57 11.01 -38.21
C PRO A 687 -53.68 9.98 -37.84
N GLY A 688 -53.53 9.23 -36.76
CA GLY A 688 -54.63 8.46 -36.18
C GLY A 688 -54.26 7.69 -34.93
N SER A 689 -54.70 8.23 -33.83
CA SER A 689 -54.78 7.66 -32.49
C SER A 689 -55.43 6.28 -32.39
N THR A 690 -54.94 5.42 -31.57
CA THR A 690 -55.57 4.86 -30.36
C THR A 690 -54.52 4.28 -29.45
#